data_fa11c3a8e8c3abe0f4c5010b58a904e9
#
_entry.id   fa11c3a8e8c3abe0f4c5010b58a904e9
#
_cell.length_a   1.000
_cell.length_b   1.000
_cell.length_c   1.000
_cell.angle_alpha   90.00
_cell.angle_beta   90.00
_cell.angle_gamma   90.00
#
_symmetry.space_group_name_H-M   'P 1'
#
loop_
_entity.id
_entity.type
_entity.pdbx_description
1 polymer ?
#
loop_
_entity_poly.entity_id
_entity_poly.type
_entity_poly.pdbx_seq_one_letter_code
_entity_poly.pdbx_strand_id
1 'polypeptide(L)'
;MKERNQFIYQVFALILLFTTICGNFSVIAQTKSKPAAATKCSGAWTGNITYTRTQTTTDTKTVQRVSNRGKDTRNFEMRYNYQASVGVLEAPERNGSNIGKARIEHKLTSIEQSVAQEENSCDRGKTWQIMTGNFATKTETTGNATNAEANVSVGVNTDGTYTVSVSLPQIQGQVSGTETSAFSGQCKPKEGKNLSLPATPMTIDGNSLTSEGNNRIDPANPNRISGSFSKTWQNVTETITWSLQRCGAPLRITDLQFEDMKYPNWNDWQEVTEQRGTIDGNLVKIKAKVLNESGETKYADLRFKETYKGDKWDGARPDAPLNDNVISVRVEANSEETVEMVWDSSGYAWFDDGRPRLVQRVKAELEENSKKIDELTKNLKVAPKPLVLVHGLWSNWSNAWSSWQNILTTSHSYDWKAFPVGEKPEYGVMDTGITFMSSEQTASIGDNAHQLATYIEYAQKDRNAWHVDLVAHSMGGLISRYYIDQIMQNNSEDGRPRVSHLVMLGTPNMGSPCADVMDLAFGMVGKQVEAVRQLQPDYVEGFNKVHTRRKGVKFSALAGNPLPTMCKDVVWNDGVVSVPSAKWTIADTAESKSVHTELTGTSDFSAFVKPHVAIGPKGNHNPDMPEMPNRTGQQQPQNQFGAYFMNASYRSLPDQNEAAMTNTIDKDYYKPDFAKAIKIGAKQSVEIEIPVQTAQNFGITFMALPDVSATLFDDKGAIAGKNLTNTPEANLWFRSIFVNRNVSAATWKLKLENTSERELEAVVAAWKDAVK
;
A
#
# COMPACT_ATOMS: atom_id res chain seq x y z
N MET A 1 -26.98 -57.60 -7.20
CA MET A 1 -27.85 -56.80 -8.10
C MET A 1 -28.53 -55.61 -7.39
N LYS A 2 -28.68 -55.62 -6.07
CA LYS A 2 -29.28 -54.48 -5.34
C LYS A 2 -28.30 -53.29 -5.10
N GLU A 3 -27.04 -53.57 -4.91
CA GLU A 3 -26.05 -52.51 -4.65
C GLU A 3 -25.62 -51.70 -5.90
N ARG A 4 -25.75 -52.30 -7.10
CA ARG A 4 -25.39 -51.63 -8.35
C ARG A 4 -26.44 -50.59 -8.79
N ASN A 5 -27.67 -50.71 -8.34
CA ASN A 5 -28.73 -49.75 -8.63
C ASN A 5 -28.69 -48.52 -7.70
N GLN A 6 -28.18 -48.67 -6.47
CA GLN A 6 -28.05 -47.54 -5.56
C GLN A 6 -26.93 -46.56 -5.97
N PHE A 7 -25.86 -47.11 -6.55
CA PHE A 7 -24.75 -46.27 -7.07
C PHE A 7 -25.16 -45.47 -8.33
N ILE A 8 -26.00 -46.08 -9.18
CA ILE A 8 -26.51 -45.38 -10.39
C ILE A 8 -27.46 -44.24 -10.01
N TYR A 9 -28.30 -44.42 -9.00
CA TYR A 9 -29.18 -43.35 -8.51
C TYR A 9 -28.43 -42.23 -7.81
N GLN A 10 -27.35 -42.51 -7.10
CA GLN A 10 -26.52 -41.45 -6.51
C GLN A 10 -25.71 -40.67 -7.56
N VAL A 11 -25.24 -41.33 -8.61
CA VAL A 11 -24.55 -40.67 -9.72
C VAL A 11 -25.52 -39.81 -10.56
N PHE A 12 -26.75 -40.30 -10.79
CA PHE A 12 -27.77 -39.52 -11.48
C PHE A 12 -28.29 -38.34 -10.65
N ALA A 13 -28.39 -38.47 -9.33
CA ALA A 13 -28.72 -37.35 -8.45
C ALA A 13 -27.61 -36.30 -8.40
N LEU A 14 -26.34 -36.70 -8.45
CA LEU A 14 -25.20 -35.77 -8.55
C LEU A 14 -25.13 -35.08 -9.91
N ILE A 15 -25.44 -35.78 -11.00
CA ILE A 15 -25.44 -35.19 -12.37
C ILE A 15 -26.64 -34.25 -12.55
N LEU A 16 -27.78 -34.51 -11.95
CA LEU A 16 -28.91 -33.57 -11.96
C LEU A 16 -28.67 -32.34 -11.07
N LEU A 17 -27.86 -32.44 -10.01
CA LEU A 17 -27.44 -31.27 -9.23
C LEU A 17 -26.41 -30.40 -9.98
N PHE A 18 -25.55 -31.00 -10.82
CA PHE A 18 -24.55 -30.29 -11.59
C PHE A 18 -25.12 -29.63 -12.86
N THR A 19 -26.20 -30.15 -13.43
CA THR A 19 -26.83 -29.53 -14.63
C THR A 19 -27.79 -28.39 -14.31
N THR A 20 -28.20 -28.23 -13.05
CA THR A 20 -29.02 -27.10 -12.59
C THR A 20 -28.19 -25.91 -12.11
N ILE A 21 -26.86 -26.04 -12.02
CA ILE A 21 -25.97 -24.93 -11.56
C ILE A 21 -25.35 -24.18 -12.75
N CYS A 22 -25.40 -24.70 -13.98
CA CYS A 22 -24.83 -24.07 -15.20
C CYS A 22 -25.87 -23.39 -16.10
N GLY A 23 -26.94 -22.86 -15.55
CA GLY A 23 -27.93 -22.16 -16.33
C GLY A 23 -28.51 -20.96 -15.57
N ASN A 24 -28.21 -19.78 -16.04
CA ASN A 24 -28.80 -18.52 -15.65
C ASN A 24 -28.42 -17.99 -14.26
N PHE A 25 -27.33 -17.25 -14.19
CA PHE A 25 -27.23 -16.14 -13.25
C PHE A 25 -28.22 -15.04 -13.71
N SER A 26 -29.51 -15.32 -13.61
CA SER A 26 -30.48 -14.27 -13.47
C SER A 26 -30.23 -13.61 -12.13
N VAL A 27 -30.08 -12.30 -12.13
CA VAL A 27 -30.07 -11.45 -10.95
C VAL A 27 -31.11 -12.01 -9.96
N ILE A 28 -30.68 -12.61 -8.85
CA ILE A 28 -31.59 -13.01 -7.77
C ILE A 28 -31.93 -11.72 -7.01
N ALA A 29 -32.87 -10.99 -7.54
CA ALA A 29 -33.54 -9.95 -6.79
C ALA A 29 -34.82 -10.55 -6.23
N GLN A 30 -34.95 -10.68 -4.96
CA GLN A 30 -36.25 -10.62 -4.30
C GLN A 30 -36.16 -10.88 -2.80
N THR A 31 -36.11 -9.79 -2.03
CA THR A 31 -36.77 -9.78 -0.71
C THR A 31 -37.99 -8.82 -0.83
N LYS A 32 -39.18 -9.39 -0.75
CA LYS A 32 -40.42 -8.58 -0.71
C LYS A 32 -40.39 -7.69 0.53
N SER A 33 -40.16 -6.39 0.35
CA SER A 33 -40.39 -5.42 1.40
C SER A 33 -41.91 -5.18 1.56
N LYS A 34 -42.33 -4.93 2.79
CA LYS A 34 -43.73 -4.58 3.11
C LYS A 34 -44.09 -3.31 2.35
N PRO A 35 -45.28 -3.20 1.70
CA PRO A 35 -45.62 -2.00 0.95
C PRO A 35 -45.52 -0.76 1.85
N ALA A 36 -44.75 0.22 1.40
CA ALA A 36 -44.74 1.53 2.03
C ALA A 36 -46.12 2.16 1.83
N ALA A 37 -46.66 2.76 2.88
CA ALA A 37 -47.95 3.47 2.77
C ALA A 37 -47.80 4.57 1.72
N ALA A 38 -48.70 4.61 0.76
CA ALA A 38 -48.71 5.59 -0.32
C ALA A 38 -48.70 7.01 0.29
N THR A 39 -47.57 7.69 0.20
CA THR A 39 -47.42 9.06 0.68
C THR A 39 -48.13 9.97 -0.31
N LYS A 40 -49.11 10.73 0.17
CA LYS A 40 -49.78 11.75 -0.66
C LYS A 40 -48.75 12.70 -1.23
N CYS A 41 -48.77 12.84 -2.53
CA CYS A 41 -47.88 13.72 -3.26
C CYS A 41 -48.13 15.20 -2.87
N SER A 42 -47.19 15.82 -2.19
CA SER A 42 -47.30 17.19 -1.66
C SER A 42 -46.71 18.27 -2.57
N GLY A 43 -46.07 17.91 -3.69
CA GLY A 43 -45.30 18.84 -4.51
C GLY A 43 -43.96 19.26 -3.91
N ALA A 44 -43.65 18.77 -2.73
CA ALA A 44 -42.38 19.01 -2.05
C ALA A 44 -41.25 18.11 -2.59
N TRP A 45 -40.02 18.59 -2.47
CA TRP A 45 -38.83 17.82 -2.83
C TRP A 45 -38.57 16.72 -1.78
N THR A 46 -38.33 15.52 -2.27
CA THR A 46 -37.94 14.36 -1.45
C THR A 46 -36.74 13.67 -2.07
N GLY A 47 -35.93 12.91 -1.31
CA GLY A 47 -34.76 12.19 -1.80
C GLY A 47 -33.61 12.18 -0.80
N ASN A 48 -32.40 12.18 -1.29
CA ASN A 48 -31.19 12.06 -0.47
C ASN A 48 -30.25 13.24 -0.66
N ILE A 49 -29.61 13.63 0.44
CA ILE A 49 -28.50 14.59 0.47
C ILE A 49 -27.38 13.93 1.26
N THR A 50 -26.15 14.01 0.74
CA THR A 50 -24.96 13.67 1.52
C THR A 50 -24.16 14.92 1.80
N TYR A 51 -23.59 15.01 2.99
CA TYR A 51 -22.71 16.08 3.41
C TYR A 51 -21.39 15.47 3.90
N THR A 52 -20.29 16.03 3.46
CA THR A 52 -18.96 15.65 3.92
C THR A 52 -18.15 16.89 4.30
N ARG A 53 -17.39 16.80 5.36
CA ARG A 53 -16.40 17.81 5.73
C ARG A 53 -15.10 17.13 6.11
N THR A 54 -14.01 17.57 5.49
CA THR A 54 -12.67 17.08 5.78
C THR A 54 -11.76 18.25 6.08
N GLN A 55 -10.85 18.06 7.02
CA GLN A 55 -9.84 19.03 7.38
C GLN A 55 -8.56 18.31 7.82
N THR A 56 -7.41 18.77 7.31
CA THR A 56 -6.10 18.34 7.82
C THR A 56 -5.29 19.60 8.10
N THR A 57 -4.80 19.73 9.32
CA THR A 57 -3.95 20.85 9.71
C THR A 57 -2.69 20.29 10.35
N THR A 58 -1.54 20.78 9.89
CA THR A 58 -0.23 20.46 10.48
C THR A 58 0.46 21.77 10.82
N ASP A 59 1.06 21.85 12.00
CA ASP A 59 1.87 22.97 12.43
C ASP A 59 3.15 22.48 13.11
N THR A 60 4.27 23.14 12.82
CA THR A 60 5.56 22.82 13.44
C THR A 60 6.16 24.11 13.97
N LYS A 61 6.37 24.18 15.27
CA LYS A 61 6.99 25.31 15.93
C LYS A 61 8.28 24.90 16.65
N THR A 62 9.37 25.59 16.34
CA THR A 62 10.64 25.45 17.06
C THR A 62 10.88 26.71 17.89
N VAL A 63 11.09 26.53 19.19
CA VAL A 63 11.41 27.61 20.11
C VAL A 63 12.78 27.35 20.72
N GLN A 64 13.69 28.30 20.58
CA GLN A 64 14.99 28.24 21.27
C GLN A 64 14.90 28.96 22.61
N ARG A 65 15.19 28.23 23.70
CA ARG A 65 15.25 28.84 25.04
C ARG A 65 16.57 29.56 25.22
N VAL A 66 16.50 30.85 25.49
CA VAL A 66 17.68 31.68 25.66
C VAL A 66 18.40 31.39 26.97
N SER A 67 17.69 30.98 28.03
CA SER A 67 18.23 30.78 29.37
C SER A 67 18.91 29.44 29.64
N ASN A 68 18.59 28.37 28.88
CA ASN A 68 19.02 27.00 29.18
C ASN A 68 19.68 26.29 27.99
N ARG A 69 20.10 26.99 26.96
CA ARG A 69 20.60 26.35 25.72
C ARG A 69 19.70 25.25 25.15
N GLY A 70 18.41 25.30 25.51
CA GLY A 70 17.44 24.28 25.13
C GLY A 70 16.73 24.61 23.83
N LYS A 71 16.24 23.56 23.16
CA LYS A 71 15.43 23.66 21.94
C LYS A 71 14.17 22.85 22.12
N ASP A 72 13.02 23.48 21.99
CA ASP A 72 11.73 22.81 21.99
C ASP A 72 11.18 22.77 20.55
N THR A 73 10.77 21.60 20.11
CA THR A 73 10.07 21.41 18.84
C THR A 73 8.69 20.84 19.15
N ARG A 74 7.67 21.47 18.61
CA ARG A 74 6.29 21.01 18.73
C ARG A 74 5.72 20.77 17.36
N ASN A 75 5.23 19.55 17.12
CA ASN A 75 4.49 19.17 15.92
C ASN A 75 3.04 18.92 16.31
N PHE A 76 2.15 19.47 15.54
CA PHE A 76 0.73 19.30 15.72
C PHE A 76 0.11 18.80 14.42
N GLU A 77 -0.68 17.73 14.49
CA GLU A 77 -1.47 17.21 13.38
C GLU A 77 -2.92 17.05 13.84
N MET A 78 -3.85 17.61 13.08
CA MET A 78 -5.27 17.41 13.27
C MET A 78 -5.88 16.89 11.98
N ARG A 79 -6.62 15.79 12.07
CA ARG A 79 -7.44 15.24 10.98
C ARG A 79 -8.89 15.24 11.41
N TYR A 80 -9.71 15.87 10.64
CA TYR A 80 -11.15 15.96 10.86
C TYR A 80 -11.89 15.29 9.72
N ASN A 81 -12.83 14.43 10.04
CA ASN A 81 -13.76 13.83 9.10
C ASN A 81 -15.17 13.86 9.69
N TYR A 82 -16.10 14.41 8.94
CA TYR A 82 -17.50 14.48 9.30
C TYR A 82 -18.33 14.11 8.08
N GLN A 83 -19.26 13.20 8.24
CA GLN A 83 -20.14 12.74 7.18
C GLN A 83 -21.58 12.67 7.67
N ALA A 84 -22.51 13.00 6.78
CA ALA A 84 -23.91 12.83 7.03
C ALA A 84 -24.64 12.40 5.75
N SER A 85 -25.57 11.47 5.89
CA SER A 85 -26.56 11.12 4.87
C SER A 85 -27.92 11.55 5.33
N VAL A 86 -28.62 12.35 4.54
CA VAL A 86 -29.92 12.94 4.91
C VAL A 86 -30.99 12.41 3.96
N GLY A 87 -31.96 11.68 4.50
CA GLY A 87 -33.19 11.36 3.81
C GLY A 87 -34.13 12.53 3.89
N VAL A 88 -34.48 13.18 2.79
CA VAL A 88 -35.42 14.30 2.74
C VAL A 88 -36.84 13.76 2.61
N LEU A 89 -37.63 13.94 3.63
CA LEU A 89 -39.05 13.54 3.62
C LEU A 89 -39.91 14.55 2.83
N GLU A 90 -39.63 15.82 3.03
CA GLU A 90 -40.31 16.93 2.38
C GLU A 90 -39.40 18.17 2.38
N ALA A 91 -39.26 18.88 1.27
CA ALA A 91 -38.56 20.16 1.19
C ALA A 91 -39.35 21.09 0.25
N PRO A 92 -40.16 22.04 0.80
CA PRO A 92 -40.99 22.92 -0.01
C PRO A 92 -40.15 23.87 -0.87
N GLU A 93 -40.65 24.20 -2.04
CA GLU A 93 -40.12 25.30 -2.84
C GLU A 93 -40.39 26.62 -2.13
N ARG A 94 -39.43 27.52 -2.07
CA ARG A 94 -39.44 28.84 -1.41
C ARG A 94 -39.38 28.80 0.12
N ASN A 95 -38.23 29.18 0.63
CA ASN A 95 -37.92 29.58 2.02
C ASN A 95 -38.55 28.72 3.15
N GLY A 96 -39.01 27.53 2.84
CA GLY A 96 -39.42 26.56 3.83
C GLY A 96 -38.24 25.62 4.17
N SER A 97 -37.96 25.47 5.45
CA SER A 97 -37.09 24.41 5.92
C SER A 97 -37.89 23.16 6.18
N ASN A 98 -37.37 22.01 5.81
CA ASN A 98 -38.02 20.75 6.13
C ASN A 98 -37.08 19.83 6.89
N ILE A 99 -37.64 18.88 7.62
CA ILE A 99 -36.88 17.97 8.47
C ILE A 99 -36.51 16.73 7.68
N GLY A 100 -35.23 16.54 7.47
CA GLY A 100 -34.63 15.29 6.99
C GLY A 100 -34.20 14.41 8.16
N LYS A 101 -34.08 13.11 7.92
CA LYS A 101 -33.49 12.17 8.88
C LYS A 101 -32.03 11.92 8.45
N ALA A 102 -31.09 12.21 9.34
CA ALA A 102 -29.70 12.14 9.09
C ALA A 102 -29.02 10.99 9.87
N ARG A 103 -28.13 10.26 9.20
CA ARG A 103 -27.10 9.48 9.85
C ARG A 103 -25.82 10.32 9.83
N ILE A 104 -25.26 10.58 10.99
CA ILE A 104 -24.09 11.44 11.17
C ILE A 104 -22.98 10.63 11.80
N GLU A 105 -21.80 10.68 11.18
CA GLU A 105 -20.57 10.09 11.70
C GLU A 105 -19.48 11.17 11.77
N HIS A 106 -18.84 11.28 12.93
CA HIS A 106 -17.79 12.25 13.18
C HIS A 106 -16.53 11.56 13.71
N LYS A 107 -15.39 11.88 13.14
CA LYS A 107 -14.11 11.48 13.66
C LYS A 107 -13.11 12.63 13.55
N LEU A 108 -12.52 13.00 14.69
CA LEU A 108 -11.42 13.95 14.77
C LEU A 108 -10.24 13.28 15.46
N THR A 109 -9.09 13.29 14.83
CA THR A 109 -7.83 12.84 15.44
C THR A 109 -6.91 14.05 15.57
N SER A 110 -6.40 14.31 16.77
CA SER A 110 -5.38 15.31 17.04
C SER A 110 -4.14 14.62 17.60
N ILE A 111 -2.99 14.90 17.02
CA ILE A 111 -1.70 14.38 17.45
C ILE A 111 -0.80 15.58 17.72
N GLU A 112 -0.35 15.70 18.95
CA GLU A 112 0.63 16.70 19.35
C GLU A 112 1.89 15.98 19.81
N GLN A 113 3.01 16.30 19.19
CA GLN A 113 4.32 15.79 19.58
C GLN A 113 5.23 16.96 19.91
N SER A 114 5.94 16.86 21.01
CA SER A 114 6.93 17.84 21.40
C SER A 114 8.22 17.18 21.84
N VAL A 115 9.33 17.76 21.47
CA VAL A 115 10.68 17.37 21.87
C VAL A 115 11.31 18.54 22.58
N ALA A 116 11.62 18.36 23.84
CA ALA A 116 12.39 19.31 24.63
C ALA A 116 13.83 18.82 24.72
N GLN A 117 14.77 19.59 24.24
CA GLN A 117 16.21 19.31 24.35
C GLN A 117 16.90 20.39 25.15
N GLU A 118 17.73 20.00 26.09
CA GLU A 118 18.50 20.87 26.93
C GLU A 118 19.93 20.34 27.08
N GLU A 119 20.92 21.16 26.84
CA GLU A 119 22.31 20.83 27.15
C GLU A 119 22.56 21.13 28.63
N ASN A 120 22.90 20.09 29.38
CA ASN A 120 23.10 20.19 30.82
C ASN A 120 24.29 19.34 31.28
N SER A 121 24.75 19.60 32.49
CA SER A 121 25.88 18.89 33.10
C SER A 121 25.44 18.16 34.37
N CYS A 122 25.76 16.86 34.44
CA CYS A 122 25.51 16.04 35.60
C CYS A 122 26.66 16.06 36.63
N ASP A 123 27.79 16.63 36.31
CA ASP A 123 29.04 16.61 37.05
C ASP A 123 29.60 18.03 37.35
N ARG A 124 28.68 18.98 37.55
CA ARG A 124 28.99 20.41 37.85
C ARG A 124 29.81 21.10 36.74
N GLY A 125 29.49 20.80 35.49
CA GLY A 125 30.07 21.50 34.35
C GLY A 125 31.35 20.87 33.80
N LYS A 126 31.74 19.67 34.25
CA LYS A 126 32.91 18.96 33.68
C LYS A 126 32.60 18.32 32.35
N THR A 127 31.40 17.70 32.22
CA THR A 127 30.91 17.16 30.94
C THR A 127 29.52 17.69 30.67
N TRP A 128 29.25 17.94 29.40
CA TRP A 128 27.94 18.41 28.94
C TRP A 128 27.29 17.37 28.05
N GLN A 129 26.00 17.18 28.24
CA GLN A 129 25.22 16.24 27.45
C GLN A 129 23.84 16.81 27.12
N ILE A 130 23.26 16.34 26.04
CA ILE A 130 21.91 16.71 25.65
C ILE A 130 20.92 15.83 26.41
N MET A 131 20.11 16.47 27.23
CA MET A 131 18.95 15.84 27.86
C MET A 131 17.75 16.03 26.96
N THR A 132 17.08 14.94 26.62
CA THR A 132 15.91 14.97 25.74
C THR A 132 14.68 14.47 26.48
N GLY A 133 13.58 15.20 26.35
CA GLY A 133 12.25 14.76 26.73
C GLY A 133 11.36 14.72 25.49
N ASN A 134 10.83 13.59 25.16
CA ASN A 134 9.85 13.42 24.10
C ASN A 134 8.47 13.30 24.75
N PHE A 135 7.52 14.03 24.23
CA PHE A 135 6.14 14.02 24.70
C PHE A 135 5.22 13.85 23.49
N ALA A 136 4.21 13.02 23.64
CA ALA A 136 3.19 12.89 22.62
C ALA A 136 1.81 12.77 23.27
N THR A 137 0.87 13.52 22.75
CA THR A 137 -0.55 13.44 23.09
C THR A 137 -1.34 13.14 21.83
N LYS A 138 -2.06 12.04 21.84
CA LYS A 138 -3.02 11.70 20.80
C LYS A 138 -4.42 11.76 21.39
N THR A 139 -5.32 12.51 20.77
CA THR A 139 -6.73 12.50 21.13
C THR A 139 -7.57 12.10 19.92
N GLU A 140 -8.61 11.34 20.18
CA GLU A 140 -9.63 10.97 19.21
C GLU A 140 -10.99 11.37 19.73
N THR A 141 -11.69 12.17 18.95
CA THR A 141 -13.08 12.52 19.18
C THR A 141 -13.94 11.75 18.19
N THR A 142 -14.92 11.03 18.69
CA THR A 142 -15.86 10.26 17.87
C THR A 142 -17.29 10.59 18.28
N GLY A 143 -18.19 10.60 17.31
CA GLY A 143 -19.60 10.78 17.56
C GLY A 143 -20.43 10.18 16.43
N ASN A 144 -21.51 9.53 16.78
CA ASN A 144 -22.44 8.92 15.83
C ASN A 144 -23.87 9.27 16.23
N ALA A 145 -24.68 9.57 15.24
CA ALA A 145 -26.12 9.74 15.43
C ALA A 145 -26.88 9.09 14.27
N THR A 146 -27.92 8.35 14.59
CA THR A 146 -28.86 7.78 13.64
C THR A 146 -30.20 8.46 13.81
N ASN A 147 -30.90 8.73 12.71
CA ASN A 147 -32.19 9.44 12.71
C ASN A 147 -32.15 10.84 13.33
N ALA A 148 -31.00 11.51 13.29
CA ALA A 148 -30.90 12.91 13.72
C ALA A 148 -31.72 13.82 12.80
N GLU A 149 -32.36 14.83 13.39
CA GLU A 149 -33.17 15.76 12.61
C GLU A 149 -32.28 16.81 11.93
N ALA A 150 -32.27 16.84 10.61
CA ALA A 150 -31.54 17.82 9.80
C ALA A 150 -32.54 18.79 9.13
N ASN A 151 -32.18 20.06 9.09
CA ASN A 151 -32.94 21.03 8.31
C ASN A 151 -32.47 21.03 6.86
N VAL A 152 -33.41 20.89 5.94
CA VAL A 152 -33.14 20.88 4.50
C VAL A 152 -34.05 21.91 3.83
N SER A 153 -33.50 22.69 2.89
CA SER A 153 -34.31 23.58 2.05
C SER A 153 -33.85 23.53 0.60
N VAL A 154 -34.78 23.64 -0.32
CA VAL A 154 -34.55 23.83 -1.75
C VAL A 154 -35.19 25.15 -2.15
N GLY A 155 -34.37 26.12 -2.51
CA GLY A 155 -34.82 27.42 -3.04
C GLY A 155 -34.80 27.38 -4.57
N VAL A 156 -35.93 27.53 -5.22
CA VAL A 156 -36.05 27.62 -6.68
C VAL A 156 -36.38 29.04 -7.07
N ASN A 157 -35.60 29.62 -7.96
CA ASN A 157 -35.78 30.98 -8.51
C ASN A 157 -36.68 30.95 -9.75
N THR A 158 -37.25 32.10 -10.09
CA THR A 158 -38.11 32.26 -11.26
C THR A 158 -37.44 31.99 -12.60
N ASP A 159 -36.13 32.10 -12.65
CA ASP A 159 -35.30 31.79 -13.85
C ASP A 159 -34.94 30.31 -13.99
N GLY A 160 -35.43 29.45 -13.09
CA GLY A 160 -35.13 28.01 -13.05
C GLY A 160 -33.84 27.66 -12.37
N THR A 161 -33.11 28.62 -11.80
CA THR A 161 -31.95 28.32 -10.96
C THR A 161 -32.41 27.87 -9.58
N TYR A 162 -31.59 27.07 -8.89
CA TYR A 162 -31.94 26.59 -7.56
C TYR A 162 -30.73 26.48 -6.63
N THR A 163 -31.01 26.50 -5.34
CA THR A 163 -30.04 26.23 -4.26
C THR A 163 -30.54 25.09 -3.42
N VAL A 164 -29.61 24.30 -2.87
CA VAL A 164 -29.92 23.27 -1.87
C VAL A 164 -29.13 23.62 -0.61
N SER A 165 -29.80 23.62 0.53
CA SER A 165 -29.18 23.87 1.82
C SER A 165 -29.42 22.69 2.76
N VAL A 166 -28.42 22.32 3.50
CA VAL A 166 -28.55 21.34 4.59
C VAL A 166 -27.92 21.93 5.86
N SER A 167 -28.61 21.78 6.98
CA SER A 167 -28.10 22.12 8.31
C SER A 167 -28.27 20.92 9.23
N LEU A 168 -27.18 20.42 9.74
CA LEU A 168 -27.11 19.25 10.59
C LEU A 168 -27.04 19.65 12.05
N PRO A 169 -27.73 18.93 12.94
CA PRO A 169 -27.77 19.25 14.36
C PRO A 169 -26.46 18.94 15.07
N GLN A 170 -26.38 19.45 16.29
CA GLN A 170 -25.34 18.98 17.23
C GLN A 170 -25.60 17.52 17.59
N ILE A 171 -24.54 16.77 17.81
CA ILE A 171 -24.60 15.36 18.23
C ILE A 171 -23.77 15.14 19.50
N GLN A 172 -24.10 14.10 20.23
CA GLN A 172 -23.31 13.66 21.37
C GLN A 172 -22.16 12.76 20.87
N GLY A 173 -21.01 12.97 21.45
CA GLY A 173 -19.81 12.21 21.17
C GLY A 173 -18.96 11.99 22.42
N GLN A 174 -17.80 11.49 22.22
CA GLN A 174 -16.80 11.30 23.27
C GLN A 174 -15.40 11.61 22.75
N VAL A 175 -14.55 12.10 23.65
CA VAL A 175 -13.13 12.27 23.41
C VAL A 175 -12.36 11.34 24.32
N SER A 176 -11.36 10.63 23.73
CA SER A 176 -10.44 9.76 24.44
C SER A 176 -9.04 9.96 23.89
N GLY A 177 -8.02 9.40 24.51
CA GLY A 177 -6.68 9.56 23.98
C GLY A 177 -5.59 8.86 24.79
N THR A 178 -4.36 9.21 24.47
CA THR A 178 -3.16 8.75 25.17
C THR A 178 -2.16 9.89 25.31
N GLU A 179 -1.49 9.94 26.45
CA GLU A 179 -0.33 10.80 26.68
C GLU A 179 0.88 9.93 26.94
N THR A 180 1.94 10.18 26.22
CA THR A 180 3.20 9.46 26.41
C THR A 180 4.34 10.43 26.66
N SER A 181 5.29 10.01 27.48
CA SER A 181 6.56 10.72 27.63
C SER A 181 7.71 9.72 27.75
N ALA A 182 8.83 10.08 27.13
CA ALA A 182 10.08 9.34 27.22
C ALA A 182 11.25 10.30 27.44
N PHE A 183 12.21 9.89 28.22
CA PHE A 183 13.35 10.73 28.60
C PHE A 183 14.67 10.02 28.30
N SER A 184 15.65 10.75 27.82
CA SER A 184 17.01 10.26 27.59
C SER A 184 18.05 11.31 27.97
N GLY A 185 19.25 10.88 28.31
CA GLY A 185 20.34 11.78 28.70
C GLY A 185 20.15 12.47 30.05
N GLN A 186 19.22 12.03 30.89
CA GLN A 186 18.95 12.65 32.19
C GLN A 186 20.03 12.28 33.22
N CYS A 187 20.42 13.23 34.06
CA CYS A 187 21.42 13.00 35.13
C CYS A 187 20.97 11.99 36.20
N LYS A 188 19.68 11.83 36.36
CA LYS A 188 19.05 10.77 37.14
C LYS A 188 18.04 10.08 36.24
N PRO A 189 17.92 8.75 36.33
CA PRO A 189 16.91 8.03 35.59
C PRO A 189 15.54 8.69 35.78
N LYS A 190 14.86 8.97 34.70
CA LYS A 190 13.50 9.49 34.67
C LYS A 190 12.65 8.56 33.83
N GLU A 191 11.70 7.93 34.50
CA GLU A 191 10.79 7.02 33.81
C GLU A 191 9.81 7.81 32.93
N GLY A 192 9.58 7.29 31.74
CA GLY A 192 8.52 7.74 30.86
C GLY A 192 7.15 7.30 31.39
N LYS A 193 6.13 7.95 30.92
CA LYS A 193 4.74 7.63 31.25
C LYS A 193 3.98 7.28 29.97
N ASN A 194 3.07 6.34 30.11
CA ASN A 194 2.06 6.04 29.12
C ASN A 194 0.71 6.06 29.84
N LEU A 195 -0.05 7.11 29.64
CA LEU A 195 -1.31 7.35 30.31
C LEU A 195 -2.45 7.27 29.28
N SER A 196 -3.40 6.41 29.54
CA SER A 196 -4.66 6.39 28.80
C SER A 196 -5.58 7.49 29.34
N LEU A 197 -6.07 8.34 28.45
CA LEU A 197 -7.09 9.33 28.76
C LEU A 197 -8.45 8.68 28.55
N PRO A 198 -9.25 8.51 29.62
CA PRO A 198 -10.54 7.85 29.52
C PRO A 198 -11.49 8.64 28.64
N ALA A 199 -12.43 7.92 28.04
CA ALA A 199 -13.46 8.55 27.21
C ALA A 199 -14.33 9.48 28.06
N THR A 200 -14.43 10.73 27.64
CA THR A 200 -15.28 11.75 28.27
C THR A 200 -16.35 12.23 27.26
N PRO A 201 -17.60 12.38 27.70
CA PRO A 201 -18.65 12.89 26.85
C PRO A 201 -18.36 14.31 26.38
N MET A 202 -18.72 14.61 25.13
CA MET A 202 -18.67 15.96 24.58
C MET A 202 -19.78 16.19 23.56
N THR A 203 -20.14 17.44 23.36
CA THR A 203 -21.04 17.84 22.28
C THR A 203 -20.22 18.20 21.05
N ILE A 204 -20.60 17.66 19.90
CA ILE A 204 -20.02 17.95 18.61
C ILE A 204 -20.97 18.88 17.87
N ASP A 205 -20.47 20.03 17.46
CA ASP A 205 -21.28 21.04 16.77
C ASP A 205 -21.79 20.54 15.42
N GLY A 206 -22.98 20.99 15.09
CA GLY A 206 -23.59 20.77 13.79
C GLY A 206 -22.88 21.55 12.68
N ASN A 207 -23.14 21.15 11.45
CA ASN A 207 -22.57 21.77 10.25
C ASN A 207 -23.67 22.18 9.29
N SER A 208 -23.42 23.19 8.46
CA SER A 208 -24.35 23.62 7.45
C SER A 208 -23.63 24.05 6.18
N LEU A 209 -24.21 23.71 5.02
CA LEU A 209 -23.72 24.16 3.73
C LEU A 209 -24.89 24.41 2.78
N THR A 210 -24.78 25.51 2.03
CA THR A 210 -25.73 25.87 0.97
C THR A 210 -25.00 25.89 -0.36
N SER A 211 -25.57 25.27 -1.39
CA SER A 211 -25.03 25.31 -2.74
C SER A 211 -25.12 26.72 -3.33
N GLU A 212 -24.21 27.05 -4.24
CA GLU A 212 -24.31 28.30 -5.00
C GLU A 212 -25.52 28.25 -5.96
N GLY A 213 -26.09 29.43 -6.26
CA GLY A 213 -27.29 29.58 -7.08
C GLY A 213 -27.13 29.34 -8.58
N ASN A 214 -26.06 28.65 -9.01
CA ASN A 214 -25.76 28.39 -10.43
C ASN A 214 -26.37 27.09 -10.96
N ASN A 215 -26.97 26.29 -10.09
CA ASN A 215 -27.64 25.05 -10.49
C ASN A 215 -28.97 25.40 -11.20
N ARG A 216 -29.26 24.76 -12.32
CA ARG A 216 -30.48 25.00 -13.09
C ARG A 216 -31.29 23.72 -13.24
N ILE A 217 -32.61 23.83 -13.05
CA ILE A 217 -33.53 22.73 -13.29
C ILE A 217 -33.51 22.40 -14.79
N ASP A 218 -33.41 21.14 -15.11
CA ASP A 218 -33.51 20.64 -16.51
C ASP A 218 -34.97 20.79 -16.98
N PRO A 219 -35.26 21.58 -18.02
CA PRO A 219 -36.60 21.71 -18.54
C PRO A 219 -37.25 20.40 -19.01
N ALA A 220 -36.40 19.43 -19.42
CA ALA A 220 -36.88 18.10 -19.79
C ALA A 220 -37.28 17.24 -18.58
N ASN A 221 -36.78 17.58 -17.40
CA ASN A 221 -37.08 16.87 -16.16
C ASN A 221 -37.36 17.84 -15.00
N PRO A 222 -38.44 18.62 -15.06
CA PRO A 222 -38.67 19.73 -14.14
C PRO A 222 -38.96 19.30 -12.67
N ASN A 223 -39.22 18.02 -12.48
CA ASN A 223 -39.50 17.43 -11.18
C ASN A 223 -38.30 16.78 -10.50
N ARG A 224 -37.08 17.03 -11.00
CA ARG A 224 -35.84 16.46 -10.48
C ARG A 224 -34.71 17.46 -10.44
N ILE A 225 -33.96 17.38 -9.36
CA ILE A 225 -32.70 18.10 -9.20
C ILE A 225 -31.66 17.16 -8.64
N SER A 226 -30.50 17.15 -9.27
CA SER A 226 -29.33 16.45 -8.75
C SER A 226 -28.09 17.30 -8.97
N GLY A 227 -27.11 17.16 -8.11
CA GLY A 227 -25.89 17.93 -8.23
C GLY A 227 -24.96 17.76 -7.05
N SER A 228 -23.87 18.46 -7.11
CA SER A 228 -22.85 18.50 -6.07
C SER A 228 -22.31 19.92 -5.98
N PHE A 229 -22.03 20.37 -4.77
CA PHE A 229 -21.36 21.64 -4.49
C PHE A 229 -20.26 21.43 -3.47
N SER A 230 -19.07 21.93 -3.76
CA SER A 230 -17.91 21.86 -2.86
C SER A 230 -17.39 23.26 -2.59
N LYS A 231 -17.12 23.54 -1.32
CA LYS A 231 -16.49 24.76 -0.86
C LYS A 231 -15.20 24.42 -0.13
N THR A 232 -14.11 25.02 -0.55
CA THR A 232 -12.80 24.82 0.08
C THR A 232 -12.27 26.17 0.57
N TRP A 233 -11.86 26.24 1.83
CA TRP A 233 -11.17 27.38 2.40
C TRP A 233 -10.08 26.89 3.35
N GLN A 234 -8.91 27.49 3.24
CA GLN A 234 -7.75 27.01 3.98
C GLN A 234 -7.53 25.50 3.79
N ASN A 235 -7.64 24.73 4.86
CA ASN A 235 -7.46 23.26 4.87
C ASN A 235 -8.79 22.51 5.09
N VAL A 236 -9.92 23.18 4.94
CA VAL A 236 -11.25 22.60 5.11
C VAL A 236 -11.92 22.45 3.74
N THR A 237 -12.41 21.28 3.44
CA THR A 237 -13.28 21.04 2.28
C THR A 237 -14.63 20.52 2.77
N GLU A 238 -15.69 21.19 2.39
CA GLU A 238 -17.06 20.76 2.57
C GLU A 238 -17.71 20.46 1.23
N THR A 239 -18.47 19.39 1.18
CA THR A 239 -19.20 19.00 -0.02
C THR A 239 -20.59 18.55 0.34
N ILE A 240 -21.59 19.01 -0.42
CA ILE A 240 -22.94 18.44 -0.43
C ILE A 240 -23.21 17.87 -1.81
N THR A 241 -23.86 16.70 -1.83
CA THR A 241 -24.35 16.06 -3.04
C THR A 241 -25.85 15.75 -2.83
N TRP A 242 -26.67 16.04 -3.80
CA TRP A 242 -28.10 15.84 -3.67
C TRP A 242 -28.68 15.14 -4.89
N SER A 243 -29.74 14.37 -4.63
CA SER A 243 -30.64 13.84 -5.64
C SER A 243 -32.05 13.90 -5.06
N LEU A 244 -32.82 14.88 -5.53
CA LEU A 244 -34.13 15.20 -5.02
C LEU A 244 -35.13 15.21 -6.17
N GLN A 245 -36.34 14.79 -5.84
CA GLN A 245 -37.46 14.84 -6.77
C GLN A 245 -38.71 15.30 -6.07
N ARG A 246 -39.63 15.84 -6.83
CA ARG A 246 -41.01 16.09 -6.45
C ARG A 246 -41.96 15.25 -7.30
N CYS A 247 -43.17 15.06 -6.87
CA CYS A 247 -44.12 14.18 -7.53
C CYS A 247 -44.13 14.32 -9.06
N GLY A 248 -44.07 13.21 -9.75
CA GLY A 248 -44.16 13.20 -11.22
C GLY A 248 -43.62 11.97 -11.94
N ALA A 249 -42.68 11.24 -11.37
CA ALA A 249 -42.18 9.97 -11.96
C ALA A 249 -42.78 8.79 -11.17
N PRO A 250 -43.54 7.91 -11.80
CA PRO A 250 -44.15 6.75 -11.12
C PRO A 250 -43.10 5.72 -10.69
N LEU A 251 -41.93 5.73 -11.30
CA LEU A 251 -40.82 4.81 -10.99
C LEU A 251 -39.57 5.62 -10.70
N ARG A 252 -38.92 5.36 -9.55
CA ARG A 252 -37.77 6.13 -9.11
C ARG A 252 -36.77 5.33 -8.28
N ILE A 253 -35.52 5.79 -8.23
CA ILE A 253 -34.50 5.27 -7.31
C ILE A 253 -34.60 6.02 -5.98
N THR A 254 -34.85 5.30 -4.89
CA THR A 254 -35.01 5.89 -3.55
C THR A 254 -33.75 5.88 -2.74
N ASP A 255 -32.87 4.89 -2.96
CA ASP A 255 -31.60 4.76 -2.24
C ASP A 255 -30.54 4.04 -3.10
N LEU A 256 -29.29 4.34 -2.79
CA LEU A 256 -28.12 3.66 -3.33
C LEU A 256 -27.20 3.31 -2.16
N GLN A 257 -26.92 2.03 -1.98
CA GLN A 257 -26.13 1.51 -0.86
C GLN A 257 -24.93 0.70 -1.38
N PHE A 258 -23.89 0.63 -0.57
CA PHE A 258 -22.67 -0.11 -0.87
C PHE A 258 -22.35 -1.05 0.27
N GLU A 259 -21.91 -2.26 -0.06
CA GLU A 259 -21.39 -3.23 0.89
C GLU A 259 -20.11 -3.83 0.34
N ASP A 260 -19.13 -4.13 1.18
CA ASP A 260 -17.96 -4.93 0.85
C ASP A 260 -17.85 -6.15 1.78
N MET A 261 -17.00 -7.10 1.40
CA MET A 261 -16.79 -8.29 2.21
C MET A 261 -15.85 -8.00 3.37
N LYS A 262 -16.20 -8.50 4.55
CA LYS A 262 -15.40 -8.33 5.76
C LYS A 262 -14.29 -9.39 5.80
N TYR A 263 -13.05 -8.97 5.59
CA TYR A 263 -11.91 -9.87 5.68
C TYR A 263 -11.74 -10.45 7.11
N PRO A 264 -11.49 -11.75 7.30
CA PRO A 264 -11.26 -12.78 6.29
C PRO A 264 -12.50 -13.60 5.93
N ASN A 265 -13.69 -13.17 6.31
CA ASN A 265 -14.90 -13.94 6.21
C ASN A 265 -15.61 -13.67 4.88
N TRP A 266 -15.40 -14.54 3.89
CA TRP A 266 -16.11 -14.48 2.63
C TRP A 266 -17.62 -14.64 2.84
N ASN A 267 -18.43 -13.88 2.12
CA ASN A 267 -19.88 -13.75 2.24
C ASN A 267 -20.39 -13.01 3.50
N ASP A 268 -19.51 -12.47 4.35
CA ASP A 268 -19.90 -11.56 5.43
C ASP A 268 -19.86 -10.12 4.91
N TRP A 269 -20.96 -9.68 4.30
CA TRP A 269 -21.10 -8.35 3.73
C TRP A 269 -21.36 -7.31 4.81
N GLN A 270 -20.62 -6.21 4.75
CA GLN A 270 -20.75 -5.08 5.68
C GLN A 270 -20.96 -3.78 4.91
N GLU A 271 -21.72 -2.88 5.49
CA GLU A 271 -22.01 -1.59 4.90
C GLU A 271 -20.72 -0.78 4.66
N VAL A 272 -20.57 -0.21 3.46
CA VAL A 272 -19.55 0.77 3.12
C VAL A 272 -20.15 2.16 3.32
N THR A 273 -19.73 2.82 4.41
CA THR A 273 -20.06 4.22 4.66
C THR A 273 -19.06 5.15 3.97
N GLU A 274 -19.42 6.40 3.74
CA GLU A 274 -18.47 7.39 3.19
C GLU A 274 -17.23 7.57 4.08
N GLN A 275 -17.37 7.36 5.40
CA GLN A 275 -16.25 7.46 6.33
C GLN A 275 -15.33 6.26 6.25
N ARG A 276 -15.88 5.04 6.34
CA ARG A 276 -15.10 3.82 6.28
C ARG A 276 -14.52 3.60 4.87
N GLY A 277 -15.35 3.80 3.87
CA GLY A 277 -14.99 3.47 2.50
C GLY A 277 -14.78 1.98 2.28
N THR A 278 -14.21 1.65 1.13
CA THR A 278 -13.68 0.34 0.79
C THR A 278 -12.22 0.46 0.35
N ILE A 279 -11.57 -0.67 0.12
CA ILE A 279 -10.17 -0.72 -0.33
C ILE A 279 -10.13 -1.13 -1.79
N ASP A 280 -9.27 -0.48 -2.56
CA ASP A 280 -8.97 -0.77 -3.95
C ASP A 280 -8.73 -2.28 -4.15
N GLY A 281 -9.46 -2.87 -5.07
CA GLY A 281 -9.42 -4.29 -5.33
C GLY A 281 -10.44 -5.13 -4.54
N ASN A 282 -11.14 -4.58 -3.56
CA ASN A 282 -12.24 -5.28 -2.93
C ASN A 282 -13.45 -5.38 -3.88
N LEU A 283 -14.21 -6.47 -3.77
CA LEU A 283 -15.51 -6.57 -4.39
C LEU A 283 -16.52 -5.74 -3.60
N VAL A 284 -17.27 -4.91 -4.29
CA VAL A 284 -18.29 -4.03 -3.71
C VAL A 284 -19.65 -4.42 -4.29
N LYS A 285 -20.60 -4.71 -3.41
CA LYS A 285 -21.99 -4.88 -3.78
C LYS A 285 -22.68 -3.52 -3.80
N ILE A 286 -23.17 -3.14 -4.95
CA ILE A 286 -23.94 -1.91 -5.17
C ILE A 286 -25.39 -2.29 -5.16
N LYS A 287 -26.20 -1.65 -4.29
CA LYS A 287 -27.62 -1.89 -4.14
C LYS A 287 -28.39 -0.61 -4.46
N ALA A 288 -29.30 -0.68 -5.43
CA ALA A 288 -30.20 0.39 -5.72
C ALA A 288 -31.64 -0.01 -5.35
N LYS A 289 -32.33 0.82 -4.61
CA LYS A 289 -33.76 0.65 -4.30
C LYS A 289 -34.57 1.40 -5.31
N VAL A 290 -35.48 0.71 -5.98
CA VAL A 290 -36.35 1.26 -7.01
C VAL A 290 -37.81 1.20 -6.50
N LEU A 291 -38.43 2.34 -6.33
CA LEU A 291 -39.82 2.47 -5.88
C LEU A 291 -40.75 2.72 -7.06
N ASN A 292 -41.84 1.98 -7.11
CA ASN A 292 -42.95 2.18 -8.03
C ASN A 292 -44.14 2.74 -7.26
N GLU A 293 -44.47 4.00 -7.46
CA GLU A 293 -45.62 4.65 -6.86
C GLU A 293 -46.90 4.53 -7.71
N SER A 294 -46.84 3.85 -8.84
CA SER A 294 -48.02 3.62 -9.68
C SER A 294 -48.85 2.41 -9.25
N GLY A 295 -50.10 2.41 -9.62
CA GLY A 295 -51.03 1.26 -9.41
C GLY A 295 -50.79 0.05 -10.35
N GLU A 296 -49.75 0.08 -11.18
CA GLU A 296 -49.45 -0.95 -12.18
C GLU A 296 -47.98 -1.42 -12.03
N THR A 297 -47.73 -2.68 -12.34
CA THR A 297 -46.37 -3.22 -12.44
C THR A 297 -45.56 -2.49 -13.54
N LYS A 298 -44.37 -2.01 -13.22
CA LYS A 298 -43.48 -1.32 -14.12
C LYS A 298 -42.21 -2.13 -14.40
N TYR A 299 -41.67 -1.92 -15.59
CA TYR A 299 -40.38 -2.50 -16.03
C TYR A 299 -39.45 -1.35 -16.39
N ALA A 300 -38.19 -1.45 -15.97
CA ALA A 300 -37.16 -0.49 -16.31
C ALA A 300 -35.79 -1.17 -16.39
N ASP A 301 -34.85 -0.52 -17.02
CA ASP A 301 -33.46 -0.92 -17.11
C ASP A 301 -32.63 -0.05 -16.17
N LEU A 302 -31.83 -0.67 -15.33
CA LEU A 302 -30.92 -0.01 -14.39
C LEU A 302 -29.48 -0.16 -14.88
N ARG A 303 -28.76 0.95 -14.90
CA ARG A 303 -27.32 1.00 -15.19
C ARG A 303 -26.58 1.63 -14.06
N PHE A 304 -25.44 1.04 -13.67
CA PHE A 304 -24.51 1.65 -12.73
C PHE A 304 -23.34 2.26 -13.49
N LYS A 305 -23.08 3.53 -13.22
CA LYS A 305 -22.04 4.30 -13.91
C LYS A 305 -21.14 4.97 -12.89
N GLU A 306 -19.89 5.16 -13.30
CA GLU A 306 -18.99 6.12 -12.67
C GLU A 306 -19.33 7.51 -13.24
N THR A 307 -19.40 8.52 -12.38
CA THR A 307 -19.61 9.91 -12.82
C THR A 307 -18.55 10.83 -12.26
N TYR A 308 -18.04 11.72 -13.12
CA TYR A 308 -17.05 12.74 -12.75
C TYR A 308 -17.70 14.11 -12.57
N LYS A 309 -19.00 14.25 -12.79
CA LYS A 309 -19.70 15.53 -12.69
C LYS A 309 -19.50 16.18 -11.33
N GLY A 310 -18.99 17.41 -11.33
CA GLY A 310 -18.60 18.15 -10.12
C GLY A 310 -17.20 17.87 -9.58
N ASP A 311 -16.44 17.02 -10.25
CA ASP A 311 -15.00 16.87 -9.98
C ASP A 311 -14.23 18.09 -10.49
N LYS A 312 -13.27 18.58 -9.70
CA LYS A 312 -12.49 19.78 -10.04
C LYS A 312 -11.60 19.58 -11.29
N TRP A 313 -11.09 18.36 -11.47
CA TRP A 313 -10.09 18.07 -12.48
C TRP A 313 -10.70 17.38 -13.71
N ASP A 314 -11.67 16.51 -13.47
CA ASP A 314 -12.23 15.62 -14.49
C ASP A 314 -13.74 15.81 -14.69
N GLY A 315 -14.34 16.90 -14.18
CA GLY A 315 -15.78 17.16 -14.26
C GLY A 315 -16.37 17.23 -15.68
N ALA A 316 -15.53 17.39 -16.70
CA ALA A 316 -15.91 17.35 -18.10
C ALA A 316 -15.89 15.93 -18.70
N ARG A 317 -15.36 14.92 -17.99
CA ARG A 317 -15.36 13.54 -18.49
C ARG A 317 -16.78 12.99 -18.57
N PRO A 318 -17.11 12.23 -19.62
CA PRO A 318 -18.40 11.55 -19.71
C PRO A 318 -18.49 10.46 -18.64
N ASP A 319 -19.71 10.17 -18.20
CA ASP A 319 -19.97 9.03 -17.35
C ASP A 319 -19.55 7.72 -18.02
N ALA A 320 -18.98 6.81 -17.27
CA ALA A 320 -18.54 5.51 -17.76
C ALA A 320 -19.31 4.38 -17.04
N PRO A 321 -19.75 3.33 -17.75
CA PRO A 321 -20.40 2.19 -17.10
C PRO A 321 -19.41 1.50 -16.15
N LEU A 322 -19.88 1.11 -14.97
CA LEU A 322 -19.10 0.28 -14.04
C LEU A 322 -19.07 -1.18 -14.50
N ASN A 323 -20.06 -1.61 -15.28
CA ASN A 323 -20.10 -2.87 -15.98
C ASN A 323 -20.81 -2.69 -17.33
N ASP A 324 -20.65 -3.65 -18.22
CA ASP A 324 -21.27 -3.62 -19.56
C ASP A 324 -22.73 -4.08 -19.55
N ASN A 325 -23.25 -4.55 -18.43
CA ASN A 325 -24.57 -5.15 -18.33
C ASN A 325 -25.62 -4.12 -17.88
N VAL A 326 -26.77 -4.23 -18.52
CA VAL A 326 -28.00 -3.56 -18.12
C VAL A 326 -28.80 -4.54 -17.25
N ILE A 327 -29.29 -4.08 -16.13
CA ILE A 327 -30.08 -4.90 -15.23
C ILE A 327 -31.54 -4.54 -15.40
N SER A 328 -32.32 -5.44 -15.98
CA SER A 328 -33.76 -5.24 -16.11
C SER A 328 -34.46 -5.47 -14.76
N VAL A 329 -35.25 -4.50 -14.36
CA VAL A 329 -35.96 -4.46 -13.07
C VAL A 329 -37.45 -4.53 -13.33
N ARG A 330 -38.13 -5.42 -12.61
CA ARG A 330 -39.61 -5.48 -12.54
C ARG A 330 -40.02 -5.04 -11.14
N VAL A 331 -40.78 -3.94 -11.04
CA VAL A 331 -41.26 -3.41 -9.78
C VAL A 331 -42.78 -3.46 -9.75
N GLU A 332 -43.30 -4.21 -8.81
CA GLU A 332 -44.79 -4.36 -8.63
C GLU A 332 -45.43 -3.01 -8.29
N ALA A 333 -46.77 -2.94 -8.49
CA ALA A 333 -47.53 -1.77 -8.15
C ALA A 333 -47.37 -1.37 -6.68
N ASN A 334 -47.10 -0.12 -6.39
CA ASN A 334 -46.96 0.43 -5.02
C ASN A 334 -45.95 -0.35 -4.17
N SER A 335 -44.84 -0.79 -4.78
CA SER A 335 -43.77 -1.55 -4.10
C SER A 335 -42.39 -0.99 -4.35
N GLU A 336 -41.44 -1.39 -3.50
CA GLU A 336 -40.00 -1.11 -3.67
C GLU A 336 -39.27 -2.42 -3.96
N GLU A 337 -38.37 -2.41 -4.92
CA GLU A 337 -37.52 -3.51 -5.28
C GLU A 337 -36.05 -3.13 -5.10
N THR A 338 -35.23 -4.04 -4.58
CA THR A 338 -33.79 -3.83 -4.43
C THR A 338 -33.03 -4.58 -5.51
N VAL A 339 -32.25 -3.85 -6.29
CA VAL A 339 -31.39 -4.38 -7.37
C VAL A 339 -29.96 -4.35 -6.90
N GLU A 340 -29.27 -5.46 -7.03
CA GLU A 340 -27.89 -5.63 -6.58
C GLU A 340 -26.95 -5.94 -7.76
N MET A 341 -25.74 -5.39 -7.68
CA MET A 341 -24.63 -5.72 -8.58
C MET A 341 -23.35 -5.83 -7.77
N VAL A 342 -22.54 -6.84 -8.04
CA VAL A 342 -21.17 -6.93 -7.52
C VAL A 342 -20.22 -6.28 -8.51
N TRP A 343 -19.41 -5.36 -8.02
CA TRP A 343 -18.47 -4.57 -8.79
C TRP A 343 -17.06 -4.71 -8.22
N ASP A 344 -16.07 -4.81 -9.11
CA ASP A 344 -14.65 -4.82 -8.76
C ASP A 344 -14.11 -3.39 -8.67
N SER A 345 -13.63 -2.99 -7.50
CA SER A 345 -13.10 -1.66 -7.25
C SER A 345 -11.63 -1.48 -7.64
N SER A 346 -11.03 -2.44 -8.35
CA SER A 346 -9.61 -2.39 -8.73
C SER A 346 -9.25 -1.15 -9.54
N GLY A 347 -8.27 -0.41 -9.05
CA GLY A 347 -7.77 0.83 -9.66
C GLY A 347 -8.57 2.08 -9.33
N TYR A 348 -9.70 1.96 -8.65
CA TYR A 348 -10.57 3.12 -8.38
C TYR A 348 -10.10 4.02 -7.23
N ALA A 349 -9.02 3.66 -6.54
CA ALA A 349 -8.31 4.60 -5.67
C ALA A 349 -7.48 5.64 -6.43
N TRP A 350 -7.23 5.41 -7.73
CA TRP A 350 -6.34 6.21 -8.56
C TRP A 350 -7.01 6.67 -9.84
N PHE A 351 -6.66 7.86 -10.32
CA PHE A 351 -6.87 8.22 -11.72
C PHE A 351 -5.86 7.52 -12.61
N ASP A 352 -6.13 7.40 -13.90
CA ASP A 352 -5.22 6.73 -14.85
C ASP A 352 -3.84 7.38 -14.96
N ASP A 353 -3.69 8.62 -14.53
CA ASP A 353 -2.44 9.38 -14.45
C ASP A 353 -1.72 9.27 -13.09
N GLY A 354 -2.17 8.38 -12.20
CA GLY A 354 -1.59 8.12 -10.89
C GLY A 354 -1.88 9.18 -9.81
N ARG A 355 -2.78 10.13 -10.09
CA ARG A 355 -3.30 11.04 -9.05
C ARG A 355 -4.25 10.26 -8.11
N PRO A 356 -4.25 10.56 -6.80
CA PRO A 356 -5.17 9.91 -5.87
C PRO A 356 -6.63 10.35 -6.14
N ARG A 357 -7.53 9.39 -6.10
CA ARG A 357 -8.98 9.57 -6.16
C ARG A 357 -9.56 9.43 -4.77
N LEU A 358 -9.80 10.55 -4.12
CA LEU A 358 -10.25 10.54 -2.73
C LEU A 358 -11.70 10.09 -2.59
N VAL A 359 -12.51 10.31 -3.62
CA VAL A 359 -13.92 9.94 -3.66
C VAL A 359 -14.28 9.48 -5.07
N GLN A 360 -14.89 8.30 -5.14
CA GLN A 360 -15.57 7.79 -6.32
C GLN A 360 -17.05 8.18 -6.25
N ARG A 361 -17.62 8.68 -7.34
CA ARG A 361 -19.06 8.91 -7.44
C ARG A 361 -19.69 7.83 -8.29
N VAL A 362 -20.59 7.08 -7.68
CA VAL A 362 -21.36 6.03 -8.32
C VAL A 362 -22.75 6.57 -8.59
N LYS A 363 -23.21 6.43 -9.82
CA LYS A 363 -24.53 6.83 -10.28
C LYS A 363 -25.31 5.59 -10.70
N ALA A 364 -26.50 5.44 -10.14
CA ALA A 364 -27.51 4.55 -10.67
C ALA A 364 -28.41 5.34 -11.61
N GLU A 365 -28.65 4.84 -12.82
CA GLU A 365 -29.47 5.48 -13.85
C GLU A 365 -30.57 4.52 -14.27
N LEU A 366 -31.82 4.96 -14.17
CA LEU A 366 -33.02 4.18 -14.49
C LEU A 366 -33.58 4.61 -15.83
N GLU A 367 -33.76 3.66 -16.74
CA GLU A 367 -34.28 3.90 -18.08
C GLU A 367 -35.58 3.12 -18.31
N GLU A 368 -36.57 3.76 -18.91
CA GLU A 368 -37.79 3.11 -19.41
C GLU A 368 -37.86 3.35 -20.93
N ASN A 369 -37.99 2.27 -21.70
CA ASN A 369 -38.00 2.36 -23.19
C ASN A 369 -36.76 3.12 -23.75
N SER A 370 -35.57 2.85 -23.23
CA SER A 370 -34.32 3.54 -23.60
C SER A 370 -34.30 5.05 -23.31
N LYS A 371 -35.23 5.55 -22.54
CA LYS A 371 -35.26 6.93 -22.09
C LYS A 371 -34.99 6.99 -20.59
N LYS A 372 -33.98 7.77 -20.20
CA LYS A 372 -33.70 8.01 -18.77
C LYS A 372 -34.91 8.65 -18.10
N ILE A 373 -35.36 8.00 -17.03
CA ILE A 373 -36.47 8.48 -16.22
C ILE A 373 -36.02 8.91 -14.82
N ASP A 374 -34.89 8.33 -14.34
CA ASP A 374 -34.33 8.64 -13.04
C ASP A 374 -32.83 8.42 -12.92
N GLU A 375 -32.19 9.14 -12.01
CA GLU A 375 -30.81 8.91 -11.59
C GLU A 375 -30.57 9.28 -10.12
N LEU A 376 -29.77 8.49 -9.45
CA LEU A 376 -29.29 8.77 -8.11
C LEU A 376 -27.79 8.61 -8.05
N THR A 377 -27.07 9.62 -7.53
CA THR A 377 -25.62 9.60 -7.39
C THR A 377 -25.25 9.58 -5.89
N LYS A 378 -24.31 8.73 -5.52
CA LYS A 378 -23.79 8.66 -4.16
C LYS A 378 -22.26 8.56 -4.18
N ASN A 379 -21.62 9.17 -3.18
CA ASN A 379 -20.19 9.09 -3.01
C ASN A 379 -19.80 7.71 -2.46
N LEU A 380 -18.70 7.18 -2.99
CA LEU A 380 -18.07 5.98 -2.50
C LEU A 380 -16.57 6.27 -2.35
N LYS A 381 -16.05 6.17 -1.13
CA LYS A 381 -14.62 6.28 -0.89
C LYS A 381 -13.95 4.95 -1.21
N VAL A 382 -12.95 4.96 -2.10
CA VAL A 382 -12.09 3.82 -2.39
C VAL A 382 -10.67 4.20 -1.99
N ALA A 383 -10.17 3.64 -0.90
CA ALA A 383 -8.82 3.89 -0.40
C ALA A 383 -7.80 2.96 -1.07
N PRO A 384 -6.53 3.38 -1.21
CA PRO A 384 -5.50 2.53 -1.77
C PRO A 384 -5.28 1.23 -0.99
N LYS A 385 -4.84 0.19 -1.70
CA LYS A 385 -4.40 -1.06 -1.09
C LYS A 385 -3.30 -0.82 -0.05
N PRO A 386 -3.28 -1.58 1.06
CA PRO A 386 -2.18 -1.53 2.00
C PRO A 386 -0.87 -1.90 1.31
N LEU A 387 0.19 -1.17 1.66
CA LEU A 387 1.52 -1.35 1.13
C LEU A 387 2.39 -2.03 2.18
N VAL A 388 2.67 -3.32 2.03
CA VAL A 388 3.51 -4.08 2.96
C VAL A 388 4.97 -3.94 2.54
N LEU A 389 5.83 -3.48 3.47
CA LEU A 389 7.21 -3.11 3.21
C LEU A 389 8.17 -4.12 3.85
N VAL A 390 8.98 -4.77 3.02
CA VAL A 390 9.82 -5.92 3.41
C VAL A 390 11.29 -5.51 3.33
N HIS A 391 11.97 -5.43 4.47
CA HIS A 391 13.38 -5.08 4.55
C HIS A 391 14.32 -6.26 4.20
N GLY A 392 15.59 -6.00 4.01
CA GLY A 392 16.60 -6.99 3.65
C GLY A 392 17.60 -7.29 4.76
N LEU A 393 18.75 -7.88 4.34
CA LEU A 393 19.86 -8.26 5.21
C LEU A 393 20.36 -7.07 6.04
N TRP A 394 20.66 -7.29 7.32
CA TRP A 394 21.19 -6.33 8.28
C TRP A 394 20.37 -5.04 8.38
N SER A 395 19.08 -5.16 8.25
CA SER A 395 18.14 -4.05 8.28
C SER A 395 16.93 -4.38 9.13
N ASN A 396 16.10 -3.38 9.35
CA ASN A 396 14.82 -3.49 10.03
C ASN A 396 13.84 -2.46 9.45
N TRP A 397 12.59 -2.48 9.92
CA TRP A 397 11.56 -1.56 9.48
C TRP A 397 11.95 -0.09 9.64
N SER A 398 12.61 0.26 10.75
CA SER A 398 12.97 1.66 11.06
C SER A 398 14.05 2.18 10.12
N ASN A 399 15.07 1.36 9.82
CA ASN A 399 16.16 1.76 8.94
C ASN A 399 15.73 1.88 7.48
N ALA A 400 14.91 0.93 7.01
CA ALA A 400 14.53 0.89 5.62
C ALA A 400 13.30 1.75 5.28
N TRP A 401 12.32 1.88 6.19
CA TRP A 401 10.97 2.30 5.84
C TRP A 401 10.36 3.40 6.71
N SER A 402 11.08 3.95 7.69
CA SER A 402 10.52 4.91 8.67
C SER A 402 9.90 6.17 8.05
N SER A 403 10.38 6.59 6.88
CA SER A 403 9.85 7.78 6.17
C SER A 403 8.60 7.49 5.32
N TRP A 404 8.30 6.24 5.01
CA TRP A 404 7.32 5.90 3.98
C TRP A 404 5.89 6.28 4.34
N GLN A 405 5.46 6.07 5.57
CA GLN A 405 4.12 6.47 5.98
C GLN A 405 3.90 7.98 5.78
N ASN A 406 4.89 8.80 6.10
CA ASN A 406 4.82 10.23 5.88
C ASN A 406 4.76 10.58 4.38
N ILE A 407 5.56 9.92 3.54
CA ILE A 407 5.54 10.11 2.08
C ILE A 407 4.15 9.80 1.53
N LEU A 408 3.55 8.68 1.93
CA LEU A 408 2.23 8.25 1.45
C LEU A 408 1.13 9.23 1.86
N THR A 409 1.11 9.68 3.11
CA THR A 409 0.03 10.51 3.63
C THR A 409 0.13 11.97 3.22
N THR A 410 1.33 12.54 3.18
CA THR A 410 1.52 13.97 2.89
C THR A 410 1.61 14.26 1.41
N SER A 411 2.21 13.36 0.62
CA SER A 411 2.52 13.63 -0.77
C SER A 411 1.52 13.02 -1.76
N HIS A 412 0.78 11.97 -1.37
CA HIS A 412 0.01 11.18 -2.33
C HIS A 412 -1.44 10.95 -1.94
N SER A 413 -1.70 10.44 -0.73
CA SER A 413 -3.06 10.17 -0.27
C SER A 413 -3.09 10.08 1.25
N TYR A 414 -3.99 10.82 1.88
CA TYR A 414 -4.15 10.80 3.34
C TYR A 414 -4.60 9.45 3.92
N ASP A 415 -5.13 8.55 3.10
CA ASP A 415 -5.64 7.24 3.55
C ASP A 415 -4.82 6.05 3.02
N TRP A 416 -3.68 6.30 2.45
CA TRP A 416 -2.75 5.26 2.04
C TRP A 416 -1.87 4.85 3.21
N LYS A 417 -1.87 3.57 3.57
CA LYS A 417 -1.17 3.07 4.75
C LYS A 417 -0.05 2.12 4.38
N ALA A 418 1.13 2.41 4.92
CA ALA A 418 2.28 1.53 4.89
C ALA A 418 2.26 0.58 6.09
N PHE A 419 2.76 -0.65 5.87
CA PHE A 419 2.89 -1.70 6.86
C PHE A 419 4.32 -2.25 6.82
N PRO A 420 5.29 -1.54 7.42
CA PRO A 420 6.67 -2.02 7.51
C PRO A 420 6.75 -3.26 8.40
N VAL A 421 7.20 -4.40 7.87
CA VAL A 421 7.29 -5.64 8.63
C VAL A 421 8.20 -5.47 9.83
N GLY A 422 7.67 -5.73 11.03
CA GLY A 422 8.38 -5.56 12.31
C GLY A 422 8.07 -4.25 13.05
N GLU A 423 7.38 -3.28 12.42
CA GLU A 423 6.93 -2.07 13.14
C GLU A 423 5.96 -2.41 14.28
N LYS A 424 5.16 -3.44 14.11
CA LYS A 424 4.26 -4.03 15.10
C LYS A 424 4.72 -5.46 15.39
N PRO A 425 5.63 -5.65 16.36
CA PRO A 425 6.28 -6.95 16.59
C PRO A 425 5.32 -8.10 16.89
N GLU A 426 4.17 -7.79 17.48
CA GLU A 426 3.12 -8.76 17.80
C GLU A 426 2.50 -9.44 16.57
N TYR A 427 2.72 -8.90 15.38
CA TYR A 427 2.22 -9.46 14.11
C TYR A 427 3.33 -10.07 13.25
N GLY A 428 4.56 -10.08 13.72
CA GLY A 428 5.68 -10.71 13.05
C GLY A 428 6.91 -9.80 12.94
N VAL A 429 8.07 -10.39 13.14
CA VAL A 429 9.37 -9.75 13.02
C VAL A 429 10.28 -10.65 12.22
N MET A 430 10.87 -10.11 11.16
CA MET A 430 11.89 -10.82 10.40
C MET A 430 13.25 -10.69 11.11
N ASP A 431 13.96 -11.80 11.19
CA ASP A 431 15.34 -11.84 11.67
C ASP A 431 16.31 -12.00 10.48
N THR A 432 16.75 -10.87 9.96
CA THR A 432 17.73 -10.76 8.88
C THR A 432 19.06 -10.17 9.36
N GLY A 433 19.27 -10.14 10.70
CA GLY A 433 20.37 -9.45 11.37
C GLY A 433 20.07 -7.96 11.59
N ILE A 434 20.50 -7.44 12.75
CA ILE A 434 20.11 -6.09 13.20
C ILE A 434 21.11 -5.03 12.77
N THR A 435 22.39 -5.38 12.74
CA THR A 435 23.48 -4.45 12.46
C THR A 435 24.32 -4.91 11.29
N PHE A 436 24.80 -3.95 10.52
CA PHE A 436 25.74 -4.18 9.42
C PHE A 436 26.95 -5.00 9.90
N MET A 437 27.27 -6.06 9.15
CA MET A 437 28.35 -7.01 9.45
C MET A 437 28.16 -7.84 10.72
N SER A 438 26.96 -7.89 11.30
CA SER A 438 26.70 -8.80 12.41
C SER A 438 26.93 -10.25 11.96
N SER A 439 27.70 -10.97 12.75
CA SER A 439 27.91 -12.40 12.62
C SER A 439 27.00 -13.22 13.55
N GLU A 440 25.95 -12.61 14.08
CA GLU A 440 24.90 -13.30 14.83
C GLU A 440 24.08 -14.17 13.89
N GLN A 441 23.57 -15.26 14.43
CA GLN A 441 22.73 -16.17 13.67
C GLN A 441 21.45 -15.47 13.25
N THR A 442 21.03 -15.66 12.00
CA THR A 442 19.78 -15.11 11.44
C THR A 442 18.83 -16.23 11.08
N ALA A 443 17.55 -15.87 10.92
CA ALA A 443 16.55 -16.79 10.40
C ALA A 443 16.73 -17.04 8.88
N SER A 444 16.19 -18.16 8.40
CA SER A 444 16.19 -18.49 6.97
C SER A 444 15.20 -17.62 6.17
N ILE A 445 15.34 -17.61 4.84
CA ILE A 445 14.33 -17.01 3.92
C ILE A 445 12.95 -17.59 4.22
N GLY A 446 12.83 -18.90 4.43
CA GLY A 446 11.56 -19.57 4.72
C GLY A 446 10.94 -19.10 6.05
N ASP A 447 11.73 -19.06 7.13
CA ASP A 447 11.25 -18.62 8.45
C ASP A 447 10.81 -17.14 8.42
N ASN A 448 11.59 -16.29 7.77
CA ASN A 448 11.24 -14.88 7.56
C ASN A 448 9.98 -14.71 6.69
N ALA A 449 9.75 -15.60 5.74
CA ALA A 449 8.54 -15.59 4.92
C ALA A 449 7.28 -15.97 5.73
N HIS A 450 7.40 -16.80 6.77
CA HIS A 450 6.31 -17.05 7.70
C HIS A 450 5.98 -15.81 8.55
N GLN A 451 7.00 -15.05 8.98
CA GLN A 451 6.77 -13.76 9.65
C GLN A 451 6.08 -12.75 8.73
N LEU A 452 6.50 -12.69 7.47
CA LEU A 452 5.85 -11.87 6.45
C LEU A 452 4.38 -12.28 6.25
N ALA A 453 4.07 -13.58 6.25
CA ALA A 453 2.70 -14.07 6.10
C ALA A 453 1.77 -13.53 7.18
N THR A 454 2.17 -13.60 8.45
CA THR A 454 1.36 -13.06 9.56
C THR A 454 1.20 -11.54 9.48
N TYR A 455 2.24 -10.84 9.00
CA TYR A 455 2.18 -9.39 8.83
C TYR A 455 1.26 -8.96 7.68
N ILE A 456 1.20 -9.72 6.60
CA ILE A 456 0.24 -9.52 5.50
C ILE A 456 -1.18 -9.69 6.02
N GLU A 457 -1.46 -10.74 6.80
CA GLU A 457 -2.78 -10.92 7.41
C GLU A 457 -3.16 -9.77 8.34
N TYR A 458 -2.20 -9.26 9.12
CA TYR A 458 -2.42 -8.07 9.93
C TYR A 458 -2.83 -6.87 9.06
N ALA A 459 -2.08 -6.58 8.00
CA ALA A 459 -2.37 -5.47 7.10
C ALA A 459 -3.77 -5.60 6.44
N GLN A 460 -4.13 -6.82 6.03
CA GLN A 460 -5.44 -7.13 5.46
C GLN A 460 -6.57 -6.91 6.48
N LYS A 461 -6.42 -7.39 7.71
CA LYS A 461 -7.39 -7.22 8.79
C LYS A 461 -7.54 -5.75 9.21
N ASP A 462 -6.43 -5.05 9.38
CA ASP A 462 -6.43 -3.63 9.78
C ASP A 462 -7.17 -2.74 8.77
N ARG A 463 -7.04 -3.04 7.48
CA ARG A 463 -7.65 -2.23 6.41
C ARG A 463 -8.94 -2.80 5.85
N ASN A 464 -9.35 -3.98 6.22
CA ASN A 464 -10.39 -4.75 5.52
C ASN A 464 -10.03 -4.92 4.04
N ALA A 465 -8.79 -5.25 3.73
CA ALA A 465 -8.29 -5.40 2.37
C ALA A 465 -8.17 -6.86 1.98
N TRP A 466 -8.74 -7.24 0.84
CA TRP A 466 -8.59 -8.61 0.31
C TRP A 466 -7.25 -8.76 -0.42
N HIS A 467 -6.68 -7.66 -0.88
CA HIS A 467 -5.43 -7.63 -1.63
C HIS A 467 -4.46 -6.60 -1.04
N VAL A 468 -3.15 -6.88 -1.15
CA VAL A 468 -2.07 -5.99 -0.75
C VAL A 468 -1.04 -5.86 -1.87
N ASP A 469 -0.23 -4.82 -1.84
CA ASP A 469 0.98 -4.73 -2.66
C ASP A 469 2.21 -4.88 -1.75
N LEU A 470 3.25 -5.58 -2.23
CA LEU A 470 4.52 -5.73 -1.54
C LEU A 470 5.57 -4.82 -2.18
N VAL A 471 6.33 -4.11 -1.35
CA VAL A 471 7.57 -3.47 -1.75
C VAL A 471 8.70 -4.07 -0.93
N ALA A 472 9.63 -4.70 -1.60
CA ALA A 472 10.67 -5.47 -0.97
C ALA A 472 12.06 -4.97 -1.36
N HIS A 473 12.90 -4.71 -0.37
CA HIS A 473 14.26 -4.28 -0.56
C HIS A 473 15.23 -5.45 -0.35
N SER A 474 16.23 -5.58 -1.22
CA SER A 474 17.35 -6.53 -1.05
C SER A 474 16.83 -7.97 -0.86
N MET A 475 17.33 -8.70 0.14
CA MET A 475 16.90 -10.06 0.53
C MET A 475 15.39 -10.17 0.74
N GLY A 476 14.73 -9.07 1.13
CA GLY A 476 13.27 -9.03 1.30
C GLY A 476 12.51 -9.47 0.05
N GLY A 477 13.07 -9.26 -1.14
CA GLY A 477 12.50 -9.75 -2.39
C GLY A 477 12.50 -11.28 -2.50
N LEU A 478 13.56 -11.96 -2.07
CA LEU A 478 13.62 -13.42 -2.02
C LEU A 478 12.66 -13.99 -0.98
N ILE A 479 12.55 -13.34 0.20
CA ILE A 479 11.58 -13.67 1.25
C ILE A 479 10.16 -13.55 0.69
N SER A 480 9.85 -12.48 -0.04
CA SER A 480 8.55 -12.26 -0.67
C SER A 480 8.24 -13.28 -1.76
N ARG A 481 9.23 -13.66 -2.58
CA ARG A 481 9.09 -14.70 -3.60
C ARG A 481 8.82 -16.07 -2.97
N TYR A 482 9.51 -16.41 -1.88
CA TYR A 482 9.25 -17.63 -1.12
C TYR A 482 7.83 -17.64 -0.56
N TYR A 483 7.39 -16.54 0.06
CA TYR A 483 6.03 -16.40 0.56
C TYR A 483 5.00 -16.65 -0.54
N ILE A 484 5.15 -16.01 -1.69
CA ILE A 484 4.22 -16.14 -2.81
C ILE A 484 4.17 -17.59 -3.30
N ASP A 485 5.33 -18.21 -3.51
CA ASP A 485 5.38 -19.58 -4.03
C ASP A 485 4.92 -20.64 -3.05
N GLN A 486 5.38 -20.58 -1.80
CA GLN A 486 5.19 -21.69 -0.84
C GLN A 486 4.04 -21.47 0.15
N ILE A 487 3.80 -20.23 0.60
CA ILE A 487 2.90 -19.97 1.72
C ILE A 487 1.57 -19.38 1.25
N MET A 488 1.60 -18.40 0.36
CA MET A 488 0.40 -17.77 -0.17
C MET A 488 -0.49 -18.80 -0.85
N GLN A 489 -1.77 -18.79 -0.53
CA GLN A 489 -2.77 -19.59 -1.24
C GLN A 489 -2.80 -19.18 -2.73
N ASN A 490 -3.24 -20.08 -3.60
CA ASN A 490 -3.23 -19.82 -5.03
C ASN A 490 -4.06 -18.58 -5.38
N ASN A 491 -5.28 -18.51 -4.85
CA ASN A 491 -6.13 -17.33 -5.02
C ASN A 491 -6.89 -17.03 -3.73
N SER A 492 -7.35 -15.78 -3.58
CA SER A 492 -8.41 -15.44 -2.65
C SER A 492 -9.75 -15.99 -3.18
N GLU A 493 -10.80 -15.87 -2.39
CA GLU A 493 -12.14 -16.38 -2.75
C GLU A 493 -12.75 -15.65 -3.96
N ASP A 494 -12.26 -14.45 -4.27
CA ASP A 494 -12.61 -13.70 -5.49
C ASP A 494 -11.82 -14.16 -6.73
N GLY A 495 -11.00 -15.20 -6.60
CA GLY A 495 -10.21 -15.77 -7.71
C GLY A 495 -8.92 -15.00 -8.03
N ARG A 496 -8.56 -13.96 -7.25
CA ARG A 496 -7.36 -13.13 -7.47
C ARG A 496 -6.31 -13.39 -6.38
N PRO A 497 -5.01 -13.15 -6.67
CA PRO A 497 -3.96 -13.35 -5.68
C PRO A 497 -4.08 -12.35 -4.52
N ARG A 498 -3.78 -12.80 -3.29
CA ARG A 498 -3.74 -11.92 -2.11
C ARG A 498 -2.72 -10.78 -2.25
N VAL A 499 -1.60 -11.07 -2.87
CA VAL A 499 -0.61 -10.06 -3.27
C VAL A 499 -0.86 -9.71 -4.72
N SER A 500 -1.20 -8.47 -5.01
CA SER A 500 -1.44 -8.02 -6.39
C SER A 500 -0.13 -7.75 -7.11
N HIS A 501 0.83 -7.12 -6.43
CA HIS A 501 2.10 -6.72 -7.01
C HIS A 501 3.25 -6.90 -6.02
N LEU A 502 4.37 -7.42 -6.49
CA LEU A 502 5.66 -7.45 -5.81
C LEU A 502 6.62 -6.52 -6.54
N VAL A 503 6.95 -5.39 -5.94
CA VAL A 503 7.95 -4.44 -6.41
C VAL A 503 9.25 -4.68 -5.67
N MET A 504 10.29 -5.10 -6.37
CA MET A 504 11.59 -5.45 -5.81
C MET A 504 12.61 -4.34 -6.06
N LEU A 505 13.31 -3.90 -5.03
CA LEU A 505 14.32 -2.86 -5.06
C LEU A 505 15.68 -3.47 -4.73
N GLY A 506 16.56 -3.58 -5.70
CA GLY A 506 17.90 -4.16 -5.51
C GLY A 506 17.90 -5.60 -4.99
N THR A 507 16.89 -6.41 -5.36
CA THR A 507 16.81 -7.80 -4.91
C THR A 507 17.85 -8.66 -5.63
N PRO A 508 18.67 -9.44 -4.92
CA PRO A 508 19.64 -10.33 -5.52
C PRO A 508 18.99 -11.61 -6.07
N ASN A 509 18.20 -11.47 -7.15
CA ASN A 509 17.46 -12.57 -7.75
C ASN A 509 18.32 -13.66 -8.40
N MET A 510 19.62 -13.42 -8.58
CA MET A 510 20.62 -14.42 -8.97
C MET A 510 21.73 -14.54 -7.91
N GLY A 511 21.48 -14.07 -6.69
CA GLY A 511 22.45 -13.96 -5.62
C GLY A 511 23.31 -12.70 -5.73
N SER A 512 24.19 -12.53 -4.74
CA SER A 512 25.24 -11.52 -4.72
C SER A 512 26.59 -12.22 -4.75
N PRO A 513 27.45 -11.97 -5.74
CA PRO A 513 28.79 -12.58 -5.79
C PRO A 513 29.64 -12.27 -4.56
N CYS A 514 29.40 -11.11 -3.95
CA CYS A 514 30.10 -10.70 -2.73
C CYS A 514 29.62 -11.47 -1.48
N ALA A 515 28.50 -12.20 -1.53
CA ALA A 515 28.05 -13.04 -0.42
C ALA A 515 29.00 -14.23 -0.16
N ASP A 516 29.64 -14.77 -1.18
CA ASP A 516 30.67 -15.82 -1.02
C ASP A 516 31.88 -15.34 -0.21
N VAL A 517 32.27 -14.08 -0.41
CA VAL A 517 33.34 -13.43 0.37
C VAL A 517 32.95 -13.30 1.84
N MET A 518 31.71 -12.90 2.11
CA MET A 518 31.21 -12.73 3.48
C MET A 518 31.09 -14.07 4.20
N ASP A 519 30.53 -15.08 3.55
CA ASP A 519 30.35 -16.40 4.14
C ASP A 519 31.71 -17.06 4.44
N LEU A 520 32.65 -16.95 3.53
CA LEU A 520 34.00 -17.42 3.76
C LEU A 520 34.69 -16.73 4.95
N ALA A 521 34.50 -15.40 5.07
CA ALA A 521 35.11 -14.64 6.16
C ALA A 521 34.47 -14.96 7.53
N PHE A 522 33.15 -15.13 7.59
CA PHE A 522 32.47 -15.58 8.80
C PHE A 522 32.82 -17.03 9.15
N GLY A 523 32.97 -17.90 8.15
CA GLY A 523 33.43 -19.28 8.34
C GLY A 523 34.81 -19.37 8.97
N MET A 524 35.73 -18.46 8.62
CA MET A 524 37.09 -18.40 9.21
C MET A 524 37.07 -18.06 10.71
N VAL A 525 36.06 -17.39 11.21
CA VAL A 525 35.85 -17.08 12.62
C VAL A 525 34.88 -18.07 13.33
N GLY A 526 34.56 -19.18 12.63
CA GLY A 526 33.74 -20.26 13.18
C GLY A 526 32.22 -19.90 13.29
N LYS A 527 31.76 -18.92 12.52
CA LYS A 527 30.36 -18.47 12.52
C LYS A 527 29.75 -18.66 11.13
N GLN A 528 28.50 -19.08 11.10
CA GLN A 528 27.69 -19.13 9.88
C GLN A 528 26.48 -18.21 10.06
N VAL A 529 26.30 -17.27 9.14
CA VAL A 529 25.15 -16.37 9.08
C VAL A 529 24.22 -16.88 7.98
N GLU A 530 23.09 -17.48 8.37
CA GLU A 530 22.18 -18.14 7.44
C GLU A 530 21.71 -17.21 6.32
N ALA A 531 21.36 -15.97 6.63
CA ALA A 531 20.94 -14.98 5.64
C ALA A 531 22.05 -14.70 4.59
N VAL A 532 23.33 -14.65 5.00
CA VAL A 532 24.47 -14.46 4.09
C VAL A 532 24.64 -15.67 3.18
N ARG A 533 24.60 -16.88 3.76
CA ARG A 533 24.69 -18.13 3.01
C ARG A 533 23.58 -18.22 1.95
N GLN A 534 22.37 -17.78 2.28
CA GLN A 534 21.23 -17.82 1.37
C GLN A 534 21.26 -16.72 0.28
N LEU A 535 22.22 -15.82 0.31
CA LEU A 535 22.45 -14.83 -0.74
C LEU A 535 23.54 -15.22 -1.72
N GLN A 536 24.24 -16.35 -1.47
CA GLN A 536 25.24 -16.86 -2.40
C GLN A 536 24.59 -17.24 -3.75
N PRO A 537 25.27 -17.03 -4.88
CA PRO A 537 24.76 -17.37 -6.21
C PRO A 537 24.28 -18.82 -6.35
N ASP A 538 25.05 -19.78 -5.82
CA ASP A 538 24.70 -21.21 -5.85
C ASP A 538 23.39 -21.52 -5.10
N TYR A 539 23.21 -20.89 -3.92
CA TYR A 539 21.98 -21.05 -3.16
C TYR A 539 20.78 -20.46 -3.92
N VAL A 540 20.95 -19.25 -4.46
CA VAL A 540 19.86 -18.57 -5.18
C VAL A 540 19.56 -19.25 -6.52
N GLU A 541 20.53 -19.86 -7.17
CA GLU A 541 20.28 -20.73 -8.34
C GLU A 541 19.38 -21.92 -7.96
N GLY A 542 19.71 -22.61 -6.86
CA GLY A 542 18.87 -23.67 -6.31
C GLY A 542 17.47 -23.17 -5.94
N PHE A 543 17.40 -22.03 -5.28
CA PHE A 543 16.15 -21.35 -4.93
C PHE A 543 15.29 -21.06 -6.16
N ASN A 544 15.88 -20.52 -7.23
CA ASN A 544 15.19 -20.20 -8.48
C ASN A 544 14.63 -21.45 -9.20
N LYS A 545 15.31 -22.60 -9.08
CA LYS A 545 14.82 -23.86 -9.65
C LYS A 545 13.60 -24.43 -8.92
N VAL A 546 13.46 -24.10 -7.64
CA VAL A 546 12.39 -24.62 -6.78
C VAL A 546 11.23 -23.62 -6.68
N HIS A 547 11.53 -22.33 -6.53
CA HIS A 547 10.53 -21.29 -6.26
C HIS A 547 10.18 -20.51 -7.55
N THR A 548 9.40 -21.15 -8.42
CA THR A 548 9.09 -20.64 -9.76
C THR A 548 7.69 -20.03 -9.87
N ARG A 549 6.75 -20.39 -8.96
CA ARG A 549 5.34 -19.99 -9.08
C ARG A 549 5.12 -18.55 -8.63
N ARG A 550 4.56 -17.74 -9.50
CA ARG A 550 4.16 -16.36 -9.21
C ARG A 550 2.70 -16.24 -8.77
N LYS A 551 1.88 -17.27 -9.01
CA LYS A 551 0.47 -17.34 -8.62
C LYS A 551 -0.36 -16.12 -9.01
N GLY A 552 -0.09 -15.54 -10.18
CA GLY A 552 -0.78 -14.36 -10.68
C GLY A 552 -0.32 -13.02 -10.11
N VAL A 553 0.72 -13.00 -9.27
CA VAL A 553 1.31 -11.76 -8.74
C VAL A 553 2.16 -11.09 -9.82
N LYS A 554 1.97 -9.80 -10.04
CA LYS A 554 2.87 -8.99 -10.88
C LYS A 554 4.22 -8.81 -10.20
N PHE A 555 5.30 -8.96 -10.97
CA PHE A 555 6.66 -8.72 -10.50
C PHE A 555 7.27 -7.56 -11.27
N SER A 556 7.83 -6.60 -10.54
CA SER A 556 8.62 -5.50 -11.08
C SER A 556 9.92 -5.37 -10.31
N ALA A 557 11.02 -5.02 -10.98
CA ALA A 557 12.31 -4.92 -10.34
C ALA A 557 13.05 -3.64 -10.72
N LEU A 558 13.54 -2.93 -9.71
CA LEU A 558 14.44 -1.79 -9.84
C LEU A 558 15.86 -2.23 -9.52
N ALA A 559 16.78 -2.02 -10.46
CA ALA A 559 18.21 -2.27 -10.28
C ALA A 559 18.95 -0.95 -10.07
N GLY A 560 19.77 -0.84 -9.04
CA GLY A 560 20.71 0.27 -8.93
C GLY A 560 21.91 0.06 -9.85
N ASN A 561 22.38 1.12 -10.53
CA ASN A 561 23.47 1.06 -11.48
C ASN A 561 24.49 2.23 -11.38
N PRO A 562 24.77 2.76 -10.19
CA PRO A 562 25.72 3.88 -10.07
C PRO A 562 27.18 3.43 -10.26
N LEU A 563 27.49 2.16 -10.08
CA LEU A 563 28.86 1.64 -10.02
C LEU A 563 29.15 0.68 -11.19
N PRO A 564 30.31 0.81 -11.86
CA PRO A 564 30.65 -0.03 -13.01
C PRO A 564 31.34 -1.35 -12.65
N THR A 565 31.73 -1.54 -11.39
CA THR A 565 32.50 -2.72 -10.95
C THR A 565 32.01 -3.23 -9.62
N MET A 566 31.98 -4.54 -9.42
CA MET A 566 31.59 -5.18 -8.17
C MET A 566 32.45 -6.45 -7.93
N CYS A 567 33.06 -6.54 -6.76
CA CYS A 567 33.91 -7.65 -6.34
C CYS A 567 34.98 -7.97 -7.41
N LYS A 568 34.76 -8.96 -8.24
CA LYS A 568 35.66 -9.42 -9.29
C LYS A 568 35.29 -8.90 -10.67
N ASP A 569 34.05 -8.50 -10.89
CA ASP A 569 33.48 -8.25 -12.21
C ASP A 569 33.37 -6.78 -12.60
N VAL A 570 33.48 -6.53 -13.91
CA VAL A 570 33.05 -5.28 -14.54
C VAL A 570 31.57 -5.42 -14.89
N VAL A 571 30.72 -5.07 -13.94
CA VAL A 571 29.25 -5.14 -14.09
C VAL A 571 28.60 -3.96 -13.37
N TRP A 572 27.64 -3.32 -14.02
CA TRP A 572 26.85 -2.26 -13.37
C TRP A 572 26.10 -2.82 -12.17
N ASN A 573 26.15 -2.10 -11.06
CA ASN A 573 25.62 -2.55 -9.78
C ASN A 573 25.31 -1.37 -8.83
N ASP A 574 24.65 -1.69 -7.71
CA ASP A 574 24.30 -0.75 -6.64
C ASP A 574 25.28 -0.77 -5.44
N GLY A 575 26.35 -1.52 -5.54
CA GLY A 575 27.32 -1.77 -4.46
C GLY A 575 27.09 -3.09 -3.72
N VAL A 576 26.00 -3.80 -3.95
CA VAL A 576 25.68 -5.10 -3.34
C VAL A 576 25.15 -6.09 -4.36
N VAL A 577 24.33 -5.63 -5.30
CA VAL A 577 23.63 -6.46 -6.29
C VAL A 577 23.92 -5.95 -7.69
N SER A 578 24.29 -6.84 -8.59
CA SER A 578 24.47 -6.48 -10.00
C SER A 578 23.14 -6.26 -10.71
N VAL A 579 23.14 -5.40 -11.73
CA VAL A 579 21.97 -5.14 -12.56
C VAL A 579 21.38 -6.43 -13.15
N PRO A 580 22.16 -7.36 -13.73
CA PRO A 580 21.63 -8.63 -14.20
C PRO A 580 20.96 -9.45 -13.08
N SER A 581 21.54 -9.49 -11.87
CA SER A 581 20.95 -10.19 -10.75
C SER A 581 19.63 -9.57 -10.31
N ALA A 582 19.56 -8.24 -10.20
CA ALA A 582 18.34 -7.56 -9.81
C ALA A 582 17.21 -7.76 -10.82
N LYS A 583 17.51 -7.67 -12.11
CA LYS A 583 16.52 -7.83 -13.20
C LYS A 583 16.11 -9.27 -13.43
N TRP A 584 17.05 -10.20 -13.32
CA TRP A 584 16.82 -11.63 -13.53
C TRP A 584 15.94 -11.90 -14.77
N THR A 585 14.86 -12.69 -14.65
CA THR A 585 13.87 -12.97 -15.70
C THR A 585 12.62 -12.08 -15.65
N ILE A 586 12.69 -10.97 -14.92
CA ILE A 586 11.56 -10.07 -14.77
C ILE A 586 11.49 -9.15 -15.98
N ALA A 587 10.33 -9.13 -16.65
CA ALA A 587 10.14 -8.31 -17.85
C ALA A 587 9.99 -6.82 -17.52
N ASP A 588 9.30 -6.51 -16.41
CA ASP A 588 9.05 -5.14 -15.95
C ASP A 588 10.18 -4.65 -15.05
N THR A 589 11.16 -3.99 -15.66
CA THR A 589 12.37 -3.55 -14.95
C THR A 589 12.76 -2.13 -15.29
N ALA A 590 13.40 -1.46 -14.33
CA ALA A 590 14.05 -0.18 -14.52
C ALA A 590 15.42 -0.14 -13.84
N GLU A 591 16.16 0.95 -14.07
CA GLU A 591 17.44 1.22 -13.43
C GLU A 591 17.43 2.56 -12.72
N SER A 592 18.10 2.63 -11.57
CA SER A 592 18.30 3.83 -10.76
C SER A 592 19.79 4.13 -10.60
N LYS A 593 20.10 5.40 -10.36
CA LYS A 593 21.46 5.82 -9.97
C LYS A 593 21.71 5.73 -8.46
N SER A 594 20.75 5.26 -7.71
CA SER A 594 20.86 5.05 -6.26
C SER A 594 21.77 3.87 -5.94
N VAL A 595 22.54 4.00 -4.89
CA VAL A 595 23.24 2.86 -4.27
C VAL A 595 22.25 2.00 -3.49
N HIS A 596 22.64 0.78 -3.14
CA HIS A 596 21.77 -0.24 -2.55
C HIS A 596 20.89 0.26 -1.39
N THR A 597 21.47 0.97 -0.44
CA THR A 597 20.77 1.50 0.75
C THR A 597 19.86 2.69 0.45
N GLU A 598 20.00 3.34 -0.70
CA GLU A 598 19.23 4.51 -1.11
C GLU A 598 18.02 4.14 -1.98
N LEU A 599 17.93 2.90 -2.47
CA LEU A 599 16.83 2.42 -3.30
C LEU A 599 15.46 2.51 -2.59
N THR A 600 15.44 2.58 -1.26
CA THR A 600 14.23 2.83 -0.47
C THR A 600 13.88 4.31 -0.33
N GLY A 601 14.61 5.19 -1.00
CA GLY A 601 14.43 6.63 -0.93
C GLY A 601 13.23 7.15 -1.69
N THR A 602 12.85 8.41 -1.39
CA THR A 602 11.69 9.10 -1.99
C THR A 602 11.79 9.22 -3.52
N SER A 603 13.01 9.36 -4.06
CA SER A 603 13.25 9.45 -5.50
C SER A 603 12.80 8.19 -6.22
N ASP A 604 13.27 7.04 -5.76
CA ASP A 604 12.94 5.74 -6.36
C ASP A 604 11.49 5.34 -6.07
N PHE A 605 10.95 5.71 -4.91
CA PHE A 605 9.52 5.60 -4.67
C PHE A 605 8.72 6.33 -5.75
N SER A 606 9.02 7.60 -6.00
CA SER A 606 8.26 8.43 -6.95
C SER A 606 8.45 7.99 -8.41
N ALA A 607 9.69 7.61 -8.76
CA ALA A 607 10.04 7.26 -10.14
C ALA A 607 9.61 5.84 -10.54
N PHE A 608 9.64 4.89 -9.59
CA PHE A 608 9.41 3.49 -9.89
C PHE A 608 8.27 2.88 -9.08
N VAL A 609 8.30 2.91 -7.74
CA VAL A 609 7.32 2.19 -6.93
C VAL A 609 5.90 2.71 -7.16
N LYS A 610 5.70 4.02 -7.03
CA LYS A 610 4.38 4.64 -7.19
C LYS A 610 3.71 4.32 -8.53
N PRO A 611 4.37 4.43 -9.70
CA PRO A 611 3.75 4.07 -10.98
C PRO A 611 3.27 2.62 -11.08
N HIS A 612 3.86 1.71 -10.30
CA HIS A 612 3.50 0.29 -10.29
C HIS A 612 2.38 -0.06 -9.33
N VAL A 613 2.19 0.70 -8.25
CA VAL A 613 1.17 0.43 -7.23
C VAL A 613 0.00 1.41 -7.25
N ALA A 614 0.18 2.60 -7.80
CA ALA A 614 -0.87 3.62 -7.98
C ALA A 614 -1.47 3.54 -9.39
N ILE A 615 -2.11 2.43 -9.70
CA ILE A 615 -2.64 2.11 -11.03
C ILE A 615 -4.13 2.44 -11.07
N GLY A 616 -4.54 3.29 -12.03
CA GLY A 616 -5.94 3.65 -12.26
C GLY A 616 -6.77 2.55 -12.91
N PRO A 617 -8.10 2.73 -13.07
CA PRO A 617 -9.01 1.69 -13.55
C PRO A 617 -8.69 1.12 -14.93
N LYS A 618 -8.09 1.93 -15.81
CA LYS A 618 -7.66 1.51 -17.15
C LYS A 618 -6.29 0.88 -17.19
N GLY A 619 -5.61 0.82 -16.04
CA GLY A 619 -4.30 0.22 -15.93
C GLY A 619 -4.31 -1.29 -16.13
N ASN A 620 -3.13 -1.86 -16.26
CA ASN A 620 -3.00 -3.30 -16.39
C ASN A 620 -3.10 -3.97 -15.01
N HIS A 621 -4.29 -4.41 -14.63
CA HIS A 621 -4.56 -5.18 -13.42
C HIS A 621 -4.44 -6.70 -13.64
N ASN A 622 -4.11 -7.14 -14.87
CA ASN A 622 -3.96 -8.56 -15.15
C ASN A 622 -2.76 -9.11 -14.39
N PRO A 623 -2.90 -10.30 -13.80
CA PRO A 623 -1.78 -10.96 -13.15
C PRO A 623 -0.64 -11.17 -14.14
N ASP A 624 0.59 -11.08 -13.62
CA ASP A 624 1.79 -11.41 -14.38
C ASP A 624 1.86 -12.92 -14.52
N MET A 625 1.76 -13.42 -15.75
CA MET A 625 1.93 -14.83 -16.05
C MET A 625 3.34 -15.01 -16.63
N PRO A 626 4.05 -16.06 -16.34
CA PRO A 626 3.56 -17.42 -16.39
C PRO A 626 3.83 -18.22 -15.11
N GLU A 627 2.88 -18.99 -14.71
CA GLU A 627 3.20 -20.22 -14.01
C GLU A 627 3.78 -21.18 -15.05
N MET A 628 4.93 -21.78 -14.75
CA MET A 628 5.40 -22.91 -15.55
C MET A 628 4.30 -23.94 -15.63
N PRO A 629 3.96 -24.48 -16.81
CA PRO A 629 2.95 -25.50 -16.91
C PRO A 629 3.35 -26.65 -15.98
N ASN A 630 2.42 -27.04 -15.11
CA ASN A 630 2.60 -28.24 -14.30
C ASN A 630 3.03 -29.38 -15.24
N ARG A 631 4.12 -30.06 -14.94
CA ARG A 631 4.62 -31.21 -15.69
C ARG A 631 3.58 -32.32 -15.91
N THR A 632 2.40 -32.19 -15.31
CA THR A 632 1.28 -33.13 -15.36
C THR A 632 0.15 -32.73 -16.30
N GLY A 633 0.21 -31.60 -16.98
CA GLY A 633 -0.81 -31.22 -17.99
C GLY A 633 -2.23 -30.99 -17.44
N GLN A 634 -2.42 -30.95 -16.13
CA GLN A 634 -3.72 -30.63 -15.53
C GLN A 634 -3.90 -29.13 -15.40
N GLN A 635 -4.81 -28.59 -16.19
CA GLN A 635 -5.34 -27.24 -15.95
C GLN A 635 -6.00 -27.24 -14.56
N GLN A 636 -5.59 -26.30 -13.70
CA GLN A 636 -6.32 -26.07 -12.45
C GLN A 636 -7.75 -25.59 -12.78
N PRO A 637 -8.77 -26.05 -12.05
CA PRO A 637 -10.13 -25.59 -12.25
C PRO A 637 -10.17 -24.07 -11.95
N GLN A 638 -10.54 -23.29 -12.96
CA GLN A 638 -10.85 -21.87 -12.78
C GLN A 638 -12.02 -21.77 -11.81
N ASN A 639 -11.85 -21.05 -10.71
CA ASN A 639 -12.96 -20.67 -9.85
C ASN A 639 -13.97 -19.88 -10.67
N GLN A 640 -15.25 -20.23 -10.57
CA GLN A 640 -16.33 -19.58 -11.32
C GLN A 640 -16.37 -18.05 -11.13
N PHE A 641 -15.89 -17.53 -10.00
CA PHE A 641 -15.79 -16.10 -9.76
C PHE A 641 -14.68 -15.41 -10.57
N GLY A 642 -13.54 -16.05 -10.79
CA GLY A 642 -12.47 -15.52 -11.65
C GLY A 642 -12.91 -15.31 -13.10
N ALA A 643 -13.82 -16.14 -13.61
CA ALA A 643 -14.35 -16.01 -14.98
C ALA A 643 -15.28 -14.79 -15.15
N TYR A 644 -15.91 -14.30 -14.09
CA TYR A 644 -16.78 -13.12 -14.14
C TYR A 644 -16.03 -11.80 -14.30
N PHE A 645 -14.82 -11.72 -13.75
CA PHE A 645 -14.01 -10.51 -13.72
C PHE A 645 -12.86 -10.53 -14.72
N MET A 646 -12.57 -11.68 -15.31
CA MET A 646 -11.49 -11.86 -16.27
C MET A 646 -12.03 -12.08 -17.69
N ASN A 647 -12.65 -11.05 -18.27
CA ASN A 647 -12.82 -10.98 -19.72
C ASN A 647 -11.50 -10.66 -20.45
N ALA A 648 -10.38 -10.71 -19.75
CA ALA A 648 -9.07 -10.72 -20.37
C ALA A 648 -8.71 -12.18 -20.65
N SER A 649 -8.77 -12.57 -21.91
CA SER A 649 -8.18 -13.81 -22.38
C SER A 649 -6.78 -13.95 -21.81
N TYR A 650 -6.58 -14.91 -20.89
CA TYR A 650 -5.26 -15.40 -20.52
C TYR A 650 -4.60 -15.92 -21.79
N ARG A 651 -3.91 -15.05 -22.50
CA ARG A 651 -2.92 -15.50 -23.46
C ARG A 651 -1.70 -15.86 -22.67
N SER A 652 -1.46 -17.17 -22.56
CA SER A 652 -0.12 -17.68 -22.25
C SER A 652 0.86 -16.97 -23.18
N LEU A 653 1.68 -16.09 -22.65
CA LEU A 653 2.85 -15.62 -23.37
C LEU A 653 3.72 -16.85 -23.59
N PRO A 654 4.22 -17.10 -24.80
CA PRO A 654 5.10 -18.24 -25.04
C PRO A 654 6.35 -18.08 -24.17
N ASP A 655 6.75 -19.17 -23.57
CA ASP A 655 7.98 -19.36 -22.82
C ASP A 655 9.19 -18.92 -23.65
N GLN A 656 9.56 -17.63 -23.55
CA GLN A 656 10.66 -17.11 -24.37
C GLN A 656 12.02 -17.12 -23.69
N ASN A 657 12.17 -17.57 -22.43
CA ASN A 657 13.45 -17.36 -21.75
C ASN A 657 14.03 -18.50 -20.90
N GLU A 658 13.45 -19.69 -20.91
CA GLU A 658 14.14 -20.81 -20.22
C GLU A 658 15.45 -21.25 -20.90
N ALA A 659 15.57 -21.02 -22.20
CA ALA A 659 16.76 -21.45 -22.95
C ALA A 659 17.96 -20.49 -22.83
N ALA A 660 17.80 -19.29 -22.31
CA ALA A 660 18.83 -18.25 -22.35
C ALA A 660 19.65 -18.10 -21.05
N MET A 661 19.28 -18.75 -19.95
CA MET A 661 19.96 -18.57 -18.66
C MET A 661 20.50 -19.85 -18.00
N THR A 662 20.81 -20.88 -18.77
CA THR A 662 21.67 -21.98 -18.31
C THR A 662 23.16 -21.63 -18.45
N ASN A 663 23.56 -20.39 -18.25
CA ASN A 663 24.93 -20.13 -17.90
C ASN A 663 25.11 -20.58 -16.46
N THR A 664 25.54 -21.83 -16.30
CA THR A 664 26.10 -22.33 -15.07
C THR A 664 27.24 -21.40 -14.70
N ILE A 665 27.03 -20.55 -13.69
CA ILE A 665 28.12 -19.79 -13.09
C ILE A 665 29.06 -20.83 -12.55
N ASP A 666 30.33 -20.76 -13.00
CA ASP A 666 31.40 -21.62 -12.46
C ASP A 666 31.43 -21.39 -10.94
N LYS A 667 31.20 -22.46 -10.17
CA LYS A 667 31.10 -22.39 -8.70
C LYS A 667 32.33 -21.80 -8.04
N ASP A 668 33.49 -21.95 -8.66
CA ASP A 668 34.72 -21.40 -8.17
C ASP A 668 35.04 -20.00 -8.73
N TYR A 669 34.21 -19.46 -9.62
CA TYR A 669 34.47 -18.18 -10.27
C TYR A 669 34.58 -17.03 -9.28
N TYR A 670 33.71 -16.96 -8.28
CA TYR A 670 33.73 -15.90 -7.28
C TYR A 670 34.55 -16.22 -6.03
N LYS A 671 35.14 -17.40 -5.95
CA LYS A 671 35.99 -17.78 -4.82
C LYS A 671 37.24 -16.92 -4.80
N PRO A 672 37.52 -16.16 -3.73
CA PRO A 672 38.71 -15.33 -3.68
C PRO A 672 39.98 -16.16 -3.49
N ASP A 673 41.09 -15.70 -4.08
CA ASP A 673 42.43 -16.26 -3.84
C ASP A 673 42.90 -16.02 -2.40
N PHE A 674 42.40 -14.97 -1.78
CA PHE A 674 42.63 -14.58 -0.38
C PHE A 674 41.41 -13.97 0.24
N ALA A 675 41.10 -14.34 1.49
CA ALA A 675 40.09 -13.67 2.30
C ALA A 675 40.49 -13.63 3.76
N LYS A 676 40.15 -12.53 4.46
CA LYS A 676 40.49 -12.37 5.87
C LYS A 676 39.49 -11.42 6.55
N ALA A 677 38.99 -11.81 7.74
CA ALA A 677 38.27 -10.92 8.65
C ALA A 677 39.26 -10.25 9.64
N ILE A 678 39.08 -8.97 9.89
CA ILE A 678 40.06 -8.13 10.61
C ILE A 678 39.30 -7.21 11.57
N LYS A 679 39.82 -7.06 12.78
CA LYS A 679 39.43 -6.04 13.74
C LYS A 679 40.42 -4.90 13.72
N ILE A 680 39.89 -3.67 13.70
CA ILE A 680 40.66 -2.43 13.65
C ILE A 680 40.26 -1.59 14.85
N GLY A 681 41.17 -1.46 15.81
CA GLY A 681 40.90 -0.66 17.02
C GLY A 681 40.56 0.78 16.71
N ALA A 682 39.89 1.45 17.67
CA ALA A 682 39.52 2.87 17.55
C ALA A 682 40.76 3.73 17.22
N LYS A 683 40.65 4.59 16.19
CA LYS A 683 41.76 5.46 15.73
C LYS A 683 43.06 4.70 15.39
N GLN A 684 42.98 3.43 15.05
CA GLN A 684 44.14 2.61 14.74
C GLN A 684 44.18 2.23 13.26
N SER A 685 45.34 1.76 12.82
CA SER A 685 45.53 1.14 11.51
C SER A 685 46.08 -0.25 11.65
N VAL A 686 45.73 -1.13 10.72
CA VAL A 686 46.24 -2.49 10.61
C VAL A 686 46.77 -2.69 9.20
N GLU A 687 47.96 -3.24 9.09
CA GLU A 687 48.52 -3.71 7.81
C GLU A 687 48.33 -5.22 7.69
N ILE A 688 47.90 -5.66 6.51
CA ILE A 688 47.78 -7.07 6.15
C ILE A 688 48.56 -7.36 4.89
N GLU A 689 49.21 -8.51 4.91
CA GLU A 689 49.91 -9.05 3.76
C GLU A 689 48.92 -9.78 2.86
N ILE A 690 48.93 -9.45 1.58
CA ILE A 690 48.09 -10.04 0.56
C ILE A 690 49.00 -10.83 -0.39
N PRO A 691 48.88 -12.17 -0.46
CA PRO A 691 49.61 -12.97 -1.42
C PRO A 691 49.01 -12.74 -2.82
N VAL A 692 49.75 -12.08 -3.68
CA VAL A 692 49.37 -11.83 -5.07
C VAL A 692 50.00 -12.88 -5.95
N GLN A 693 49.21 -13.50 -6.82
CA GLN A 693 49.70 -14.43 -7.86
C GLN A 693 50.01 -13.66 -9.14
N THR A 694 50.79 -14.25 -10.04
CA THR A 694 50.99 -13.69 -11.37
C THR A 694 49.65 -13.62 -12.11
N ALA A 695 49.26 -12.43 -12.56
CA ALA A 695 47.98 -12.18 -13.21
C ALA A 695 48.04 -10.99 -14.18
N GLN A 696 47.11 -10.89 -15.11
CA GLN A 696 47.01 -9.74 -16.01
C GLN A 696 46.48 -8.49 -15.29
N ASN A 697 45.69 -8.68 -14.23
CA ASN A 697 45.21 -7.66 -13.36
C ASN A 697 44.89 -8.25 -11.96
N PHE A 698 44.63 -7.38 -11.00
CA PHE A 698 44.42 -7.76 -9.63
C PHE A 698 43.36 -6.85 -8.99
N GLY A 699 42.49 -7.42 -8.18
CA GLY A 699 41.47 -6.70 -7.47
C GLY A 699 41.43 -7.06 -6.00
N ILE A 700 41.14 -6.06 -5.17
CA ILE A 700 40.80 -6.23 -3.75
C ILE A 700 39.41 -5.64 -3.54
N THR A 701 38.58 -6.39 -2.87
CA THR A 701 37.31 -5.87 -2.32
C THR A 701 37.33 -5.98 -0.81
N PHE A 702 36.89 -4.96 -0.14
CA PHE A 702 36.71 -4.99 1.29
C PHE A 702 35.33 -4.46 1.70
N MET A 703 34.78 -5.08 2.73
CA MET A 703 33.53 -4.69 3.36
C MET A 703 33.86 -4.09 4.72
N ALA A 704 33.45 -2.85 4.96
CA ALA A 704 33.69 -2.15 6.21
C ALA A 704 32.75 -0.94 6.33
N LEU A 705 32.58 -0.43 7.53
CA LEU A 705 31.87 0.83 7.76
C LEU A 705 32.58 2.02 7.11
N PRO A 706 31.85 3.13 6.82
CA PRO A 706 32.39 4.30 6.13
C PRO A 706 33.65 4.90 6.76
N ASP A 707 33.82 4.74 8.07
CA ASP A 707 34.98 5.26 8.83
C ASP A 707 36.28 4.50 8.57
N VAL A 708 36.29 3.43 7.79
CA VAL A 708 37.50 2.69 7.42
C VAL A 708 37.98 3.11 6.04
N SER A 709 39.24 3.55 5.94
CA SER A 709 39.89 3.75 4.66
C SER A 709 40.85 2.60 4.34
N ALA A 710 41.17 2.43 3.06
CA ALA A 710 42.09 1.39 2.59
C ALA A 710 43.17 1.99 1.65
N THR A 711 44.41 1.61 1.85
CA THR A 711 45.51 1.94 0.94
C THR A 711 46.28 0.65 0.58
N LEU A 712 46.37 0.34 -0.69
CA LEU A 712 47.09 -0.81 -1.21
C LEU A 712 48.50 -0.39 -1.68
N PHE A 713 49.50 -1.10 -1.19
CA PHE A 713 50.88 -0.95 -1.57
C PHE A 713 51.37 -2.19 -2.32
N ASP A 714 52.13 -1.99 -3.37
CA ASP A 714 52.76 -3.07 -4.10
C ASP A 714 54.00 -3.62 -3.35
N ASP A 715 54.64 -4.62 -3.92
CA ASP A 715 55.83 -5.28 -3.37
C ASP A 715 57.05 -4.35 -3.19
N LYS A 716 57.06 -3.19 -3.85
CA LYS A 716 58.09 -2.15 -3.73
C LYS A 716 57.70 -1.04 -2.77
N GLY A 717 56.54 -1.14 -2.14
CA GLY A 717 55.96 -0.11 -1.22
C GLY A 717 55.37 1.10 -1.94
N ALA A 718 55.18 1.04 -3.26
CA ALA A 718 54.46 2.10 -3.98
C ALA A 718 52.95 1.93 -3.84
N ILE A 719 52.22 3.06 -3.78
CA ILE A 719 50.76 3.04 -3.69
C ILE A 719 50.20 2.55 -5.03
N ALA A 720 49.52 1.42 -4.99
CA ALA A 720 48.83 0.82 -6.12
C ALA A 720 47.33 1.27 -6.22
N GLY A 721 46.74 1.66 -5.12
CA GLY A 721 45.37 2.18 -5.08
C GLY A 721 44.94 2.62 -3.71
N LYS A 722 43.84 3.42 -3.63
CA LYS A 722 43.29 3.94 -2.41
C LYS A 722 41.77 3.95 -2.47
N ASN A 723 41.13 3.78 -1.30
CA ASN A 723 39.72 4.07 -1.07
C ASN A 723 39.61 4.86 0.24
N LEU A 724 39.08 6.07 0.19
CA LEU A 724 39.10 7.04 1.29
C LEU A 724 37.72 7.15 1.97
N THR A 725 37.72 7.61 3.23
CA THR A 725 36.51 7.73 4.06
C THR A 725 35.59 8.90 3.67
N ASN A 726 36.09 9.90 2.98
CA ASN A 726 35.33 11.13 2.64
C ASN A 726 34.89 11.16 1.17
N THR A 727 34.64 10.02 0.59
CA THR A 727 34.15 9.89 -0.79
C THR A 727 32.76 9.27 -0.80
N PRO A 728 31.96 9.45 -1.86
CA PRO A 728 30.67 8.79 -1.99
C PRO A 728 30.79 7.25 -1.88
N GLU A 729 31.88 6.70 -2.38
CA GLU A 729 32.17 5.27 -2.34
C GLU A 729 32.39 4.73 -0.90
N ALA A 730 32.69 5.60 0.07
CA ALA A 730 32.85 5.19 1.47
C ALA A 730 31.55 4.65 2.08
N ASN A 731 30.39 5.05 1.56
CA ASN A 731 29.06 4.58 2.02
C ASN A 731 28.63 3.25 1.40
N LEU A 732 29.47 2.67 0.52
CA LEU A 732 29.18 1.37 -0.07
C LEU A 732 29.55 0.23 0.88
N TRP A 733 28.76 -0.83 0.87
CA TRP A 733 29.06 -2.04 1.64
C TRP A 733 30.33 -2.72 1.15
N PHE A 734 30.47 -2.84 -0.19
CA PHE A 734 31.63 -3.40 -0.84
C PHE A 734 32.38 -2.32 -1.59
N ARG A 735 33.63 -2.11 -1.20
CA ARG A 735 34.53 -1.14 -1.82
C ARG A 735 35.69 -1.84 -2.44
N SER A 736 36.05 -1.47 -3.65
CA SER A 736 37.06 -2.17 -4.41
C SER A 736 38.26 -1.28 -4.81
N ILE A 737 39.42 -1.88 -4.87
CA ILE A 737 40.61 -1.28 -5.45
C ILE A 737 41.07 -2.20 -6.59
N PHE A 738 41.09 -1.70 -7.82
CA PHE A 738 41.49 -2.46 -9.00
C PHE A 738 42.83 -1.98 -9.51
N VAL A 739 43.70 -2.94 -9.83
CA VAL A 739 45.01 -2.74 -10.42
C VAL A 739 45.02 -3.28 -11.86
N ASN A 740 44.72 -2.39 -12.82
CA ASN A 740 44.61 -2.74 -14.24
C ASN A 740 46.00 -2.77 -14.92
N ARG A 741 46.88 -3.62 -14.44
CA ARG A 741 48.18 -3.89 -15.03
C ARG A 741 48.62 -5.28 -14.67
N ASN A 742 49.52 -5.86 -15.48
CA ASN A 742 50.16 -7.13 -15.16
C ASN A 742 50.88 -7.05 -13.80
N VAL A 743 50.63 -8.02 -12.97
CA VAL A 743 51.26 -8.20 -11.65
C VAL A 743 52.03 -9.51 -11.63
N SER A 744 53.18 -9.49 -10.99
CA SER A 744 53.98 -10.70 -10.75
C SER A 744 53.67 -11.25 -9.36
N ALA A 745 53.88 -12.55 -9.16
CA ALA A 745 53.72 -13.16 -7.85
C ALA A 745 54.59 -12.46 -6.80
N ALA A 746 53.95 -11.92 -5.77
CA ALA A 746 54.61 -11.16 -4.72
C ALA A 746 53.70 -11.03 -3.50
N THR A 747 54.21 -10.55 -2.38
CA THR A 747 53.40 -10.15 -1.22
C THR A 747 53.19 -8.65 -1.27
N TRP A 748 51.95 -8.23 -1.40
CA TRP A 748 51.54 -6.83 -1.33
C TRP A 748 50.98 -6.50 0.07
N LYS A 749 50.85 -5.23 0.38
CA LYS A 749 50.33 -4.78 1.70
C LYS A 749 49.09 -3.95 1.53
N LEU A 750 48.04 -4.29 2.29
CA LEU A 750 46.87 -3.47 2.44
C LEU A 750 46.84 -2.86 3.85
N LYS A 751 46.86 -1.51 3.91
CA LYS A 751 46.70 -0.78 5.13
C LYS A 751 45.23 -0.35 5.25
N LEU A 752 44.56 -0.76 6.34
CA LEU A 752 43.22 -0.31 6.72
C LEU A 752 43.35 0.65 7.89
N GLU A 753 42.65 1.77 7.85
CA GLU A 753 42.68 2.80 8.90
C GLU A 753 41.25 3.10 9.38
N ASN A 754 40.99 2.96 10.68
CA ASN A 754 39.76 3.27 11.33
C ASN A 754 39.79 4.70 11.90
N THR A 755 38.98 5.60 11.38
CA THR A 755 38.90 6.99 11.82
C THR A 755 37.88 7.23 12.94
N SER A 756 37.14 6.19 13.35
CA SER A 756 36.11 6.28 14.41
C SER A 756 36.68 6.08 15.82
N GLU A 757 35.85 6.41 16.83
CA GLU A 757 36.18 6.24 18.25
C GLU A 757 35.86 4.83 18.79
N ARG A 758 35.50 3.87 17.94
CA ARG A 758 35.17 2.50 18.30
C ARG A 758 35.96 1.48 17.47
N GLU A 759 36.13 0.28 18.00
CA GLU A 759 36.65 -0.83 17.22
C GLU A 759 35.67 -1.15 16.08
N LEU A 760 36.21 -1.37 14.87
CA LEU A 760 35.45 -1.76 13.69
C LEU A 760 35.98 -3.07 13.13
N GLU A 761 35.08 -3.81 12.47
CA GLU A 761 35.43 -5.01 11.72
C GLU A 761 35.49 -4.69 10.23
N ALA A 762 36.36 -5.39 9.52
CA ALA A 762 36.46 -5.36 8.05
C ALA A 762 36.69 -6.78 7.53
N VAL A 763 36.12 -7.06 6.38
CA VAL A 763 36.40 -8.28 5.60
C VAL A 763 37.11 -7.89 4.32
N VAL A 764 38.21 -8.55 3.99
CA VAL A 764 39.01 -8.30 2.81
C VAL A 764 39.08 -9.55 1.96
N ALA A 765 38.87 -9.41 0.68
CA ALA A 765 39.09 -10.47 -0.31
C ALA A 765 39.92 -9.95 -1.48
N ALA A 766 40.68 -10.84 -2.10
CA ALA A 766 41.51 -10.51 -3.26
C ALA A 766 41.40 -11.58 -4.33
N TRP A 767 41.47 -11.18 -5.59
CA TRP A 767 41.40 -12.03 -6.77
C TRP A 767 42.46 -11.63 -7.83
N LYS A 768 43.05 -12.62 -8.46
CA LYS A 768 43.74 -12.44 -9.74
C LYS A 768 42.71 -12.33 -10.86
N ASP A 769 43.09 -11.66 -11.93
CA ASP A 769 42.29 -11.51 -13.14
C ASP A 769 40.85 -10.96 -12.83
N ALA A 770 40.81 -10.05 -11.85
CA ALA A 770 39.54 -9.51 -11.32
C ALA A 770 38.79 -8.59 -12.30
N VAL A 771 39.42 -8.13 -13.36
CA VAL A 771 38.84 -7.24 -14.37
C VAL A 771 39.22 -7.73 -15.76
N LYS A 772 38.27 -8.02 -16.58
CA LYS A 772 38.45 -8.31 -18.01
C LYS A 772 38.11 -7.10 -18.85
#